data_1ebed50eb66bc66888162a1c753b7fb9
#
_entry.id   1ebed50eb66bc66888162a1c753b7fb9
#
_cell.length_a   1.000
_cell.length_b   1.000
_cell.length_c   1.000
_cell.angle_alpha   90.00
_cell.angle_beta   90.00
_cell.angle_gamma   90.00
#
_symmetry.space_group_name_H-M   'P 1'
#
loop_
_entity.id
_entity.type
_entity.pdbx_description
1 polymer ?
#
loop_
_entity_poly.entity_id
_entity_poly.type
_entity_poly.pdbx_seq_one_letter_code
_entity_poly.pdbx_strand_id
1 'polypeptide(L)'
;QGGFGYDPVFLVAGIDKTMAELPEDEKNRISHRAMAFAKALPILKEILSIMNISQLEIDGFEADDIAGTIARFGEEENLEVILVSGDRDYLQLASGKSKVLVTKKGITELEEFDEKKMIETYGITPTQFIDLKGLMGDKSDNIPGVPGIGEKTGIKLLKEFGSIENIYDNIEKVSGNKIRESLIEYRQQTFISRRLAQIITNVPLDINLDNLKIGETNWEKLKEAFEKLEFKSLLNRIPKDKIENTSVSEYKSIYDIIGVDKFNEILEEILEEKKLAFKIVFGDNNFVKDEILGIAIKTKNHTSHYIDFENDKSLIHTFCEKFKEVFEREDIEKIGHDIKGDIVGLFRLGINISSISFDAMIGQYLLNPSQTDYCMSQLADDYLNIKIESIEEILGKGKNKRTYKELAVEKRAGYFSKILDVVFMLEDIIEAQIEKQEMTELFYNVELPLTEVLASMEYSGFKIDRTVLKSLGEEFNDEIDLLTKDIYSYAGEEFNINSTKQLGEVLFDKLGLPVVKKTKTGYSTDAEVLEKLNGKHPIIEKILKYRQLIKLKSTYIDGLMNLVDEKTCRVHSSFNQTVTTTGRISSTEPNLQNIPIKTDEGRKIRKAFVPNDVDCTLIDGDYSQIELRVLAHISNDPKLKEAFYNNDDIHQKTASEVFKVPKGEVTPLMRSRAKAVNFGIVYGISDYGLSRDLNISRKEAKEYIDNYLENYQKVKEYMENIVVDA
;
A
#
# COMPACT_ATOMS: atom_id res chain seq x y z
N GLN A 1 28.63 16.89 15.54
CA GLN A 1 28.21 16.11 14.35
C GLN A 1 26.68 16.16 14.31
N GLY A 2 26.15 17.13 13.56
CA GLY A 2 24.73 17.32 13.39
C GLY A 2 24.28 16.70 12.07
N GLY A 3 23.59 15.59 12.09
CA GLY A 3 23.00 14.99 10.91
C GLY A 3 21.95 13.97 11.27
N PHE A 4 20.87 13.95 10.51
CA PHE A 4 19.76 13.05 10.71
C PHE A 4 19.94 11.79 9.86
N GLY A 5 19.85 10.60 10.46
CA GLY A 5 19.81 9.34 9.75
C GLY A 5 21.06 9.00 8.91
N TYR A 6 20.98 9.09 7.58
CA TYR A 6 22.03 8.70 6.64
C TYR A 6 23.03 9.82 6.29
N ASP A 7 22.82 11.03 6.74
CA ASP A 7 23.66 12.21 6.43
C ASP A 7 25.17 12.02 6.68
N PRO A 8 25.61 11.25 7.70
CA PRO A 8 27.04 11.03 7.92
C PRO A 8 27.74 10.10 6.92
N VAL A 9 26.99 9.43 6.05
CA VAL A 9 27.49 8.31 5.24
C VAL A 9 27.72 8.71 3.78
N PHE A 10 27.06 9.77 3.29
CA PHE A 10 27.14 10.19 1.89
C PHE A 10 28.07 11.41 1.71
N LEU A 11 29.11 11.24 0.91
CA LEU A 11 29.91 12.33 0.36
C LEU A 11 29.08 13.05 -0.71
N VAL A 12 29.01 14.36 -0.61
CA VAL A 12 28.31 15.19 -1.58
C VAL A 12 29.15 15.33 -2.83
N ALA A 13 28.61 14.97 -3.99
CA ALA A 13 29.31 15.06 -5.26
C ALA A 13 29.81 16.48 -5.50
N GLY A 14 31.12 16.63 -5.77
CA GLY A 14 31.77 17.93 -5.99
C GLY A 14 32.14 18.73 -4.72
N ILE A 15 31.80 18.20 -3.52
CA ILE A 15 32.16 18.79 -2.23
C ILE A 15 32.75 17.66 -1.39
N ASP A 16 34.00 17.77 -0.98
CA ASP A 16 34.72 16.71 -0.24
C ASP A 16 34.27 16.64 1.24
N LYS A 17 32.93 16.63 1.45
CA LYS A 17 32.25 16.57 2.75
C LYS A 17 31.02 15.71 2.68
N THR A 18 30.66 15.08 3.80
CA THR A 18 29.36 14.41 3.94
C THR A 18 28.23 15.42 4.19
N MET A 19 26.98 15.01 3.94
CA MET A 19 25.82 15.85 4.27
C MET A 19 25.79 16.31 5.73
N ALA A 20 26.33 15.49 6.65
CA ALA A 20 26.44 15.85 8.09
C ALA A 20 27.51 16.90 8.40
N GLU A 21 28.49 17.09 7.52
CA GLU A 21 29.60 18.03 7.66
C GLU A 21 29.36 19.36 6.94
N LEU A 22 28.26 19.45 6.17
CA LEU A 22 27.88 20.69 5.50
C LEU A 22 27.21 21.66 6.48
N PRO A 23 27.42 22.97 6.30
CA PRO A 23 26.59 24.01 6.93
C PRO A 23 25.12 23.80 6.55
N GLU A 24 24.23 24.18 7.44
CA GLU A 24 22.81 23.96 7.29
C GLU A 24 22.23 24.60 6.02
N ASP A 25 22.68 25.79 5.67
CA ASP A 25 22.27 26.48 4.42
C ASP A 25 22.69 25.72 3.15
N GLU A 26 23.90 25.16 3.13
CA GLU A 26 24.36 24.33 1.99
C GLU A 26 23.63 23.00 1.96
N LYS A 27 23.38 22.39 3.12
CA LYS A 27 22.63 21.15 3.27
C LYS A 27 21.18 21.32 2.79
N ASN A 28 20.53 22.44 3.15
CA ASN A 28 19.17 22.75 2.73
C ASN A 28 19.06 23.02 1.23
N ARG A 29 20.11 23.53 0.58
CA ARG A 29 20.14 23.74 -0.89
C ARG A 29 20.17 22.45 -1.70
N ILE A 30 20.73 21.37 -1.17
CA ILE A 30 21.01 20.13 -1.91
C ILE A 30 20.25 18.90 -1.37
N SER A 31 19.60 19.01 -0.20
CA SER A 31 18.83 17.90 0.33
C SER A 31 17.57 17.64 -0.51
N HIS A 32 17.28 16.36 -0.79
CA HIS A 32 16.07 15.97 -1.52
C HIS A 32 14.78 16.50 -0.87
N ARG A 33 14.74 16.57 0.48
CA ARG A 33 13.61 17.14 1.22
C ARG A 33 13.44 18.63 0.95
N ALA A 34 14.51 19.39 1.03
CA ALA A 34 14.46 20.84 0.78
C ALA A 34 14.12 21.15 -0.69
N MET A 35 14.68 20.37 -1.62
CA MET A 35 14.33 20.50 -3.05
C MET A 35 12.85 20.14 -3.32
N ALA A 36 12.35 19.06 -2.71
CA ALA A 36 10.93 18.70 -2.82
C ALA A 36 10.03 19.77 -2.21
N PHE A 37 10.38 20.29 -1.03
CA PHE A 37 9.63 21.35 -0.36
C PHE A 37 9.64 22.65 -1.18
N ALA A 38 10.80 23.04 -1.72
CA ALA A 38 10.93 24.21 -2.57
C ALA A 38 10.06 24.13 -3.84
N LYS A 39 9.82 22.92 -4.37
CA LYS A 39 8.91 22.70 -5.51
C LYS A 39 7.43 22.65 -5.06
N ALA A 40 7.13 22.12 -3.90
CA ALA A 40 5.75 21.96 -3.40
C ALA A 40 5.17 23.29 -2.85
N LEU A 41 6.01 24.15 -2.24
CA LEU A 41 5.55 25.38 -1.62
C LEU A 41 4.85 26.37 -2.59
N PRO A 42 5.37 26.64 -3.81
CA PRO A 42 4.68 27.49 -4.79
C PRO A 42 3.30 26.91 -5.18
N ILE A 43 3.20 25.60 -5.35
CA ILE A 43 1.96 24.91 -5.69
C ILE A 43 0.94 25.05 -4.54
N LEU A 44 1.38 24.86 -3.31
CA LEU A 44 0.51 25.06 -2.14
C LEU A 44 0.00 26.51 -2.06
N LYS A 45 0.88 27.49 -2.27
CA LYS A 45 0.51 28.90 -2.30
C LYS A 45 -0.50 29.23 -3.40
N GLU A 46 -0.34 28.64 -4.58
CA GLU A 46 -1.27 28.77 -5.70
C GLU A 46 -2.66 28.20 -5.31
N ILE A 47 -2.72 26.99 -4.74
CA ILE A 47 -3.98 26.40 -4.28
C ILE A 47 -4.66 27.28 -3.23
N LEU A 48 -3.93 27.74 -2.22
CA LEU A 48 -4.47 28.64 -1.19
C LEU A 48 -4.99 29.95 -1.79
N SER A 49 -4.31 30.52 -2.78
CA SER A 49 -4.76 31.69 -3.51
C SER A 49 -6.05 31.45 -4.30
N ILE A 50 -6.19 30.29 -4.94
CA ILE A 50 -7.42 29.87 -5.64
C ILE A 50 -8.59 29.73 -4.65
N MET A 51 -8.29 29.26 -3.43
CA MET A 51 -9.25 29.12 -2.33
C MET A 51 -9.57 30.44 -1.63
N ASN A 52 -8.94 31.55 -2.04
CA ASN A 52 -9.01 32.85 -1.37
C ASN A 52 -8.67 32.80 0.14
N ILE A 53 -7.67 31.99 0.50
CA ILE A 53 -7.11 31.92 1.86
C ILE A 53 -5.92 32.87 1.91
N SER A 54 -5.96 33.80 2.85
CA SER A 54 -4.89 34.80 3.04
C SER A 54 -3.59 34.14 3.48
N GLN A 55 -2.49 34.58 2.87
CA GLN A 55 -1.12 34.11 3.16
C GLN A 55 -0.31 35.30 3.63
N LEU A 56 0.43 35.14 4.73
CA LEU A 56 1.25 36.20 5.31
C LEU A 56 2.69 35.74 5.42
N GLU A 57 3.58 36.57 4.93
CA GLU A 57 5.03 36.37 5.02
C GLU A 57 5.68 37.72 5.31
N ILE A 58 6.72 37.71 6.11
CA ILE A 58 7.54 38.90 6.39
C ILE A 58 8.99 38.48 6.60
N ASP A 59 9.90 39.14 5.94
CA ASP A 59 11.31 38.86 6.04
C ASP A 59 11.85 39.16 7.45
N GLY A 60 12.65 38.24 7.97
CA GLY A 60 13.33 38.40 9.26
C GLY A 60 12.53 37.97 10.49
N PHE A 61 11.34 37.39 10.31
CA PHE A 61 10.52 36.82 11.38
C PHE A 61 10.11 35.39 11.04
N GLU A 62 9.90 34.59 12.06
CA GLU A 62 9.44 33.21 11.91
C GLU A 62 7.89 33.17 11.77
N ALA A 63 7.37 32.04 11.26
CA ALA A 63 5.92 31.90 11.05
C ALA A 63 5.13 31.90 12.36
N ASP A 64 5.72 31.44 13.45
CA ASP A 64 5.13 31.44 14.78
C ASP A 64 5.06 32.86 15.38
N ASP A 65 6.04 33.74 15.09
CA ASP A 65 5.99 35.17 15.43
C ASP A 65 4.81 35.88 14.74
N ILE A 66 4.62 35.59 13.45
CA ILE A 66 3.46 36.10 12.67
C ILE A 66 2.16 35.61 13.31
N ALA A 67 2.07 34.31 13.58
CA ALA A 67 0.88 33.71 14.17
C ALA A 67 0.61 34.25 15.59
N GLY A 68 1.65 34.41 16.41
CA GLY A 68 1.53 35.02 17.73
C GLY A 68 1.07 36.47 17.70
N THR A 69 1.54 37.24 16.71
CA THR A 69 1.12 38.63 16.50
C THR A 69 -0.35 38.72 16.08
N ILE A 70 -0.80 37.82 15.16
CA ILE A 70 -2.19 37.75 14.74
C ILE A 70 -3.08 37.28 15.88
N ALA A 71 -2.64 36.31 16.69
CA ALA A 71 -3.38 35.84 17.84
C ALA A 71 -3.63 36.99 18.85
N ARG A 72 -2.60 37.76 19.18
CA ARG A 72 -2.72 38.93 20.05
C ARG A 72 -3.68 39.96 19.45
N PHE A 73 -3.53 40.27 18.17
CA PHE A 73 -4.42 41.21 17.49
C PHE A 73 -5.90 40.76 17.51
N GLY A 74 -6.14 39.46 17.25
CA GLY A 74 -7.49 38.89 17.31
C GLY A 74 -8.09 38.97 18.72
N GLU A 75 -7.29 38.74 19.78
CA GLU A 75 -7.73 38.90 21.16
C GLU A 75 -8.07 40.37 21.53
N GLU A 76 -7.28 41.34 21.04
CA GLU A 76 -7.52 42.76 21.21
C GLU A 76 -8.85 43.19 20.53
N GLU A 77 -9.14 42.63 19.35
CA GLU A 77 -10.41 42.82 18.61
C GLU A 77 -11.56 41.94 19.15
N ASN A 78 -11.37 41.26 20.27
CA ASN A 78 -12.34 40.38 20.94
C ASN A 78 -12.84 39.20 20.10
N LEU A 79 -11.95 38.62 19.28
CA LEU A 79 -12.20 37.45 18.46
C LEU A 79 -11.75 36.19 19.22
N GLU A 80 -12.36 35.05 18.91
CA GLU A 80 -11.85 33.74 19.29
C GLU A 80 -10.77 33.33 18.28
N VAL A 81 -9.59 32.99 18.76
CA VAL A 81 -8.45 32.61 17.92
C VAL A 81 -8.21 31.11 18.04
N ILE A 82 -8.06 30.44 16.91
CA ILE A 82 -7.72 29.01 16.84
C ILE A 82 -6.41 28.87 16.06
N LEU A 83 -5.35 28.46 16.76
CA LEU A 83 -4.04 28.19 16.19
C LEU A 83 -3.92 26.68 15.94
N VAL A 84 -3.67 26.28 14.69
CA VAL A 84 -3.51 24.85 14.30
C VAL A 84 -2.06 24.63 13.94
N SER A 85 -1.34 23.83 14.74
CA SER A 85 0.08 23.56 14.50
C SER A 85 0.49 22.16 14.97
N GLY A 86 1.52 21.59 14.34
CA GLY A 86 2.23 20.43 14.88
C GLY A 86 3.27 20.78 15.94
N ASP A 87 3.61 22.07 16.02
CA ASP A 87 4.60 22.60 16.93
C ASP A 87 3.99 22.92 18.30
N ARG A 88 4.62 22.40 19.35
CA ARG A 88 4.17 22.62 20.74
C ARG A 88 4.57 23.97 21.27
N ASP A 89 5.43 24.71 20.59
CA ASP A 89 5.84 26.03 21.04
C ASP A 89 4.68 27.03 20.99
N TYR A 90 3.70 26.78 20.13
CA TYR A 90 2.43 27.51 20.12
C TYR A 90 1.64 27.41 21.42
N LEU A 91 1.93 26.43 22.31
CA LEU A 91 1.25 26.29 23.61
C LEU A 91 1.46 27.52 24.52
N GLN A 92 2.54 28.28 24.30
CA GLN A 92 2.77 29.54 24.99
C GLN A 92 1.76 30.65 24.66
N LEU A 93 1.03 30.50 23.52
CA LEU A 93 0.03 31.43 23.05
C LEU A 93 -1.39 31.08 23.51
N ALA A 94 -1.58 29.94 24.17
CA ALA A 94 -2.88 29.55 24.69
C ALA A 94 -3.39 30.56 25.76
N SER A 95 -4.64 30.94 25.68
CA SER A 95 -5.26 31.92 26.59
C SER A 95 -6.75 31.62 26.80
N GLY A 96 -7.48 32.54 27.43
CA GLY A 96 -8.93 32.46 27.52
C GLY A 96 -9.67 32.68 26.20
N LYS A 97 -9.01 33.27 25.17
CA LYS A 97 -9.58 33.55 23.85
C LYS A 97 -8.83 32.83 22.72
N SER A 98 -7.58 32.44 22.96
CA SER A 98 -6.75 31.73 21.98
C SER A 98 -6.61 30.27 22.35
N LYS A 99 -7.02 29.37 21.44
CA LYS A 99 -6.89 27.92 21.57
C LYS A 99 -5.86 27.39 20.61
N VAL A 100 -5.07 26.40 21.05
CA VAL A 100 -4.07 25.73 20.23
C VAL A 100 -4.52 24.29 19.95
N LEU A 101 -4.70 23.96 18.68
CA LEU A 101 -4.98 22.60 18.20
C LEU A 101 -3.67 21.94 17.78
N VAL A 102 -3.16 21.03 18.63
CA VAL A 102 -1.91 20.31 18.37
C VAL A 102 -2.20 18.98 17.68
N THR A 103 -1.52 18.67 16.59
CA THR A 103 -1.65 17.39 15.89
C THR A 103 -0.94 16.27 16.66
N LYS A 104 -1.65 15.19 17.01
CA LYS A 104 -1.10 14.01 17.70
C LYS A 104 -0.66 12.91 16.76
N LYS A 105 -1.48 12.60 15.75
CA LYS A 105 -1.24 11.49 14.82
C LYS A 105 -1.76 11.87 13.43
N GLY A 106 -0.84 12.29 12.58
CA GLY A 106 -1.23 12.90 11.31
C GLY A 106 -2.09 14.16 11.56
N ILE A 107 -2.99 14.45 10.65
CA ILE A 107 -3.93 15.60 10.72
C ILE A 107 -5.30 15.22 11.29
N THR A 108 -5.52 13.95 11.66
CA THR A 108 -6.85 13.43 12.03
C THR A 108 -7.12 13.44 13.53
N GLU A 109 -6.08 13.39 14.36
CA GLU A 109 -6.22 13.47 15.81
C GLU A 109 -5.64 14.80 16.31
N LEU A 110 -6.52 15.74 16.68
CA LEU A 110 -6.17 17.03 17.24
C LEU A 110 -6.41 17.03 18.75
N GLU A 111 -5.51 17.64 19.50
CA GLU A 111 -5.72 17.92 20.91
C GLU A 111 -5.81 19.42 21.12
N GLU A 112 -6.91 19.86 21.73
CA GLU A 112 -7.17 21.27 22.00
C GLU A 112 -6.56 21.67 23.35
N PHE A 113 -5.81 22.77 23.35
CA PHE A 113 -5.24 23.42 24.53
C PHE A 113 -5.71 24.85 24.65
N ASP A 114 -6.33 25.15 25.75
CA ASP A 114 -6.53 26.50 26.32
C ASP A 114 -5.70 26.64 27.60
N GLU A 115 -5.78 27.77 28.23
CA GLU A 115 -5.07 28.02 29.51
C GLU A 115 -5.43 26.98 30.59
N LYS A 116 -6.71 26.58 30.68
CA LYS A 116 -7.18 25.59 31.67
C LYS A 116 -6.59 24.22 31.38
N LYS A 117 -6.62 23.82 30.14
CA LYS A 117 -6.06 22.54 29.71
C LYS A 117 -4.54 22.46 29.88
N MET A 118 -3.84 23.59 29.71
CA MET A 118 -2.40 23.69 30.03
C MET A 118 -2.15 23.43 31.51
N ILE A 119 -2.90 24.08 32.40
CA ILE A 119 -2.78 23.89 33.85
C ILE A 119 -3.15 22.45 34.24
N GLU A 120 -4.20 21.86 33.68
CA GLU A 120 -4.60 20.47 33.91
C GLU A 120 -3.52 19.48 33.49
N THR A 121 -2.93 19.67 32.30
CA THR A 121 -2.01 18.72 31.69
C THR A 121 -0.59 18.84 32.25
N TYR A 122 -0.05 20.05 32.30
CA TYR A 122 1.33 20.32 32.69
C TYR A 122 1.44 20.88 34.12
N GLY A 123 0.35 21.47 34.65
CA GLY A 123 0.31 22.12 35.94
C GLY A 123 1.07 23.43 35.96
N ILE A 124 1.25 24.08 34.85
CA ILE A 124 1.87 25.38 34.60
C ILE A 124 1.03 26.19 33.62
N THR A 125 1.14 27.52 33.69
CA THR A 125 0.45 28.42 32.74
C THR A 125 1.18 28.50 31.41
N PRO A 126 0.52 28.97 30.33
CA PRO A 126 1.18 29.23 29.05
C PRO A 126 2.41 30.13 29.16
N THR A 127 2.35 31.17 29.99
CA THR A 127 3.50 32.04 30.24
C THR A 127 4.65 31.31 30.90
N GLN A 128 4.36 30.42 31.87
CA GLN A 128 5.37 29.58 32.51
C GLN A 128 5.94 28.51 31.54
N PHE A 129 5.27 28.23 30.45
CA PHE A 129 5.80 27.32 29.42
C PHE A 129 7.03 27.90 28.73
N ILE A 130 7.08 29.21 28.52
CA ILE A 130 8.27 29.93 28.03
C ILE A 130 9.44 29.76 29.01
N ASP A 131 9.18 29.92 30.30
CA ASP A 131 10.17 29.71 31.37
C ASP A 131 10.65 28.25 31.42
N LEU A 132 9.74 27.29 31.17
CA LEU A 132 10.08 25.88 31.08
C LEU A 132 11.08 25.62 29.94
N LYS A 133 10.84 26.21 28.76
CA LYS A 133 11.76 26.11 27.60
C LYS A 133 13.12 26.78 27.93
N GLY A 134 13.11 27.91 28.61
CA GLY A 134 14.35 28.56 29.11
C GLY A 134 15.19 27.67 30.01
N LEU A 135 14.54 26.90 30.90
CA LEU A 135 15.20 25.97 31.82
C LEU A 135 15.68 24.70 31.17
N MET A 136 14.81 24.02 30.40
CA MET A 136 15.13 22.72 29.83
C MET A 136 15.85 22.79 28.46
N GLY A 137 15.75 23.93 27.78
CA GLY A 137 16.16 24.10 26.40
C GLY A 137 15.22 23.39 25.41
N ASP A 138 15.54 23.51 24.12
CA ASP A 138 14.93 22.74 23.06
C ASP A 138 16.01 22.19 22.11
N LYS A 139 16.01 20.87 21.93
CA LYS A 139 16.98 20.20 21.06
C LYS A 139 16.66 20.35 19.60
N SER A 140 15.37 20.51 19.25
CA SER A 140 14.93 20.71 17.86
C SER A 140 15.43 22.05 17.32
N ASP A 141 15.39 23.10 18.16
CA ASP A 141 15.77 24.45 17.79
C ASP A 141 17.17 24.85 18.25
N ASN A 142 17.92 23.85 18.70
CA ASN A 142 19.30 24.03 19.18
C ASN A 142 19.40 25.02 20.36
N ILE A 143 18.36 25.11 21.18
CA ILE A 143 18.31 25.94 22.40
C ILE A 143 18.90 25.13 23.56
N PRO A 144 20.01 25.60 24.20
CA PRO A 144 20.80 24.72 25.07
C PRO A 144 20.18 24.42 26.45
N GLY A 145 19.39 25.31 27.02
CA GLY A 145 18.85 25.15 28.40
C GLY A 145 19.91 24.99 29.49
N VAL A 146 19.48 24.54 30.67
CA VAL A 146 20.37 24.27 31.83
C VAL A 146 20.72 22.78 31.88
N PRO A 147 22.00 22.38 31.85
CA PRO A 147 22.41 20.98 31.92
C PRO A 147 21.85 20.27 33.15
N GLY A 148 21.19 19.13 32.95
CA GLY A 148 20.59 18.33 34.01
C GLY A 148 19.15 18.73 34.39
N ILE A 149 18.59 19.78 33.81
CA ILE A 149 17.17 20.14 33.95
C ILE A 149 16.40 19.71 32.71
N GLY A 150 15.52 18.75 32.89
CA GLY A 150 14.55 18.34 31.89
C GLY A 150 13.14 18.77 32.28
N GLU A 151 12.16 18.43 31.43
CA GLU A 151 10.75 18.84 31.58
C GLU A 151 10.20 18.64 32.99
N LYS A 152 10.35 17.45 33.56
CA LYS A 152 9.83 17.14 34.92
C LYS A 152 10.44 18.00 36.00
N THR A 153 11.76 18.26 35.92
CA THR A 153 12.46 19.08 36.88
C THR A 153 12.11 20.56 36.72
N GLY A 154 12.03 21.04 35.48
CA GLY A 154 11.62 22.40 35.15
C GLY A 154 10.20 22.70 35.63
N ILE A 155 9.24 21.82 35.35
CA ILE A 155 7.87 21.95 35.83
C ILE A 155 7.80 21.99 37.35
N LYS A 156 8.58 21.14 38.05
CA LYS A 156 8.62 21.16 39.53
C LYS A 156 9.12 22.49 40.06
N LEU A 157 10.19 23.03 39.49
CA LEU A 157 10.74 24.33 39.88
C LEU A 157 9.75 25.47 39.64
N LEU A 158 9.07 25.48 38.49
CA LEU A 158 8.09 26.51 38.18
C LEU A 158 6.83 26.43 39.07
N LYS A 159 6.40 25.24 39.44
CA LYS A 159 5.31 25.07 40.43
C LYS A 159 5.68 25.58 41.83
N GLU A 160 6.95 25.45 42.22
CA GLU A 160 7.42 25.86 43.53
C GLU A 160 7.73 27.37 43.60
N PHE A 161 8.35 27.93 42.54
CA PHE A 161 8.85 29.30 42.56
C PHE A 161 8.08 30.26 41.64
N GLY A 162 7.30 29.77 40.70
CA GLY A 162 6.43 30.55 39.82
C GLY A 162 7.10 31.06 38.52
N SER A 163 8.33 31.54 38.57
CA SER A 163 9.07 32.06 37.42
C SER A 163 10.59 31.81 37.52
N ILE A 164 11.30 31.96 36.40
CA ILE A 164 12.77 31.88 36.37
C ILE A 164 13.40 32.93 37.31
N GLU A 165 12.90 34.16 37.33
CA GLU A 165 13.38 35.20 38.19
C GLU A 165 13.29 34.77 39.68
N ASN A 166 12.13 34.29 40.08
CA ASN A 166 11.91 33.83 41.46
C ASN A 166 12.76 32.60 41.82
N ILE A 167 13.07 31.73 40.88
CA ILE A 167 14.01 30.62 41.10
C ILE A 167 15.38 31.15 41.44
N TYR A 168 15.88 32.17 40.73
CA TYR A 168 17.18 32.76 40.99
C TYR A 168 17.20 33.62 42.23
N ASP A 169 16.13 34.33 42.55
CA ASP A 169 16.02 35.12 43.78
C ASP A 169 15.96 34.23 45.05
N ASN A 170 15.51 32.99 44.89
CA ASN A 170 15.44 32.00 45.96
C ASN A 170 16.34 30.78 45.71
N ILE A 171 17.46 30.97 45.05
CA ILE A 171 18.33 29.87 44.58
C ILE A 171 18.77 28.95 45.72
N GLU A 172 18.96 29.50 46.93
CA GLU A 172 19.35 28.73 48.11
C GLU A 172 18.26 27.76 48.60
N LYS A 173 16.99 27.98 48.22
CA LYS A 173 15.86 27.11 48.56
C LYS A 173 15.68 25.98 47.56
N VAL A 174 16.37 26.04 46.42
CA VAL A 174 16.28 24.99 45.40
C VAL A 174 16.83 23.67 45.93
N SER A 175 16.01 22.64 45.92
CA SER A 175 16.36 21.31 46.39
C SER A 175 17.29 20.57 45.41
N GLY A 176 18.38 20.03 45.93
CA GLY A 176 19.38 19.29 45.14
C GLY A 176 20.60 20.12 44.77
N ASN A 177 21.75 19.85 45.41
CA ASN A 177 22.99 20.62 45.22
C ASN A 177 23.41 20.70 43.74
N LYS A 178 23.35 19.59 43.02
CA LYS A 178 23.75 19.53 41.61
C LYS A 178 22.87 20.41 40.68
N ILE A 179 21.56 20.47 40.97
CA ILE A 179 20.62 21.31 40.18
C ILE A 179 20.90 22.77 40.49
N ARG A 180 21.11 23.10 41.76
CA ARG A 180 21.42 24.47 42.21
C ARG A 180 22.73 24.97 41.61
N GLU A 181 23.78 24.17 41.63
CA GLU A 181 25.08 24.49 41.04
C GLU A 181 24.94 24.74 39.54
N SER A 182 24.24 23.84 38.79
CA SER A 182 23.96 24.04 37.38
C SER A 182 23.18 25.31 37.09
N LEU A 183 22.14 25.63 37.87
CA LEU A 183 21.40 26.88 37.69
C LEU A 183 22.31 28.10 37.90
N ILE A 184 23.17 28.11 38.89
CA ILE A 184 24.10 29.22 39.16
C ILE A 184 25.09 29.38 38.01
N GLU A 185 25.69 28.27 37.57
CA GLU A 185 26.69 28.26 36.49
C GLU A 185 26.09 28.72 35.16
N TYR A 186 24.87 28.24 34.79
CA TYR A 186 24.25 28.51 33.49
C TYR A 186 23.18 29.62 33.54
N ARG A 187 23.24 30.53 34.52
CA ARG A 187 22.25 31.61 34.69
C ARG A 187 22.04 32.43 33.44
N GLN A 188 23.09 32.92 32.79
CA GLN A 188 22.98 33.73 31.60
C GLN A 188 22.37 32.94 30.44
N GLN A 189 22.77 31.69 30.31
CA GLN A 189 22.25 30.78 29.28
C GLN A 189 20.74 30.54 29.43
N THR A 190 20.23 30.40 30.67
CA THR A 190 18.81 30.24 30.94
C THR A 190 17.98 31.40 30.41
N PHE A 191 18.41 32.64 30.64
CA PHE A 191 17.70 33.82 30.13
C PHE A 191 17.81 33.98 28.62
N ILE A 192 18.97 33.63 28.04
CA ILE A 192 19.13 33.60 26.56
C ILE A 192 18.20 32.53 25.97
N SER A 193 18.18 31.32 26.50
CA SER A 193 17.34 30.23 26.05
C SER A 193 15.86 30.58 26.14
N ARG A 194 15.42 31.22 27.24
CA ARG A 194 14.06 31.73 27.37
C ARG A 194 13.72 32.75 26.27
N ARG A 195 14.61 33.69 26.02
CA ARG A 195 14.41 34.72 24.99
C ARG A 195 14.35 34.11 23.57
N LEU A 196 15.14 33.11 23.28
CA LEU A 196 15.12 32.40 22.00
C LEU A 196 13.87 31.55 21.83
N ALA A 197 13.32 30.97 22.90
CA ALA A 197 12.10 30.17 22.84
C ALA A 197 10.82 31.00 22.89
N GLN A 198 10.90 32.31 23.10
CA GLN A 198 9.74 33.18 23.21
C GLN A 198 9.26 33.67 21.85
N ILE A 199 8.04 33.33 21.49
CA ILE A 199 7.36 33.81 20.28
C ILE A 199 7.15 35.35 20.39
N ILE A 200 7.54 36.07 19.33
CA ILE A 200 7.36 37.52 19.25
C ILE A 200 5.92 37.82 18.84
N THR A 201 5.20 38.62 19.62
CA THR A 201 3.78 38.93 19.36
C THR A 201 3.54 40.37 18.90
N ASN A 202 4.59 41.04 18.42
CA ASN A 202 4.54 42.44 17.95
C ASN A 202 5.32 42.67 16.67
N VAL A 203 5.27 41.69 15.77
CA VAL A 203 5.81 41.81 14.40
C VAL A 203 5.14 43.01 13.71
N PRO A 204 5.88 43.82 12.95
CA PRO A 204 5.30 45.01 12.25
C PRO A 204 4.47 44.59 11.04
N LEU A 205 3.31 44.00 11.29
CA LEU A 205 2.33 43.58 10.29
C LEU A 205 1.27 44.63 10.12
N ASP A 206 0.95 45.00 8.86
CA ASP A 206 -0.22 45.79 8.54
C ASP A 206 -1.46 44.85 8.48
N ILE A 207 -2.07 44.66 9.64
CA ILE A 207 -3.19 43.72 9.80
C ILE A 207 -4.50 44.43 9.55
N ASN A 208 -5.23 44.01 8.53
CA ASN A 208 -6.61 44.43 8.27
C ASN A 208 -7.50 43.17 8.24
N LEU A 209 -8.46 43.11 9.17
CA LEU A 209 -9.40 41.98 9.27
C LEU A 209 -10.19 41.73 7.98
N ASP A 210 -10.50 42.76 7.21
CA ASP A 210 -11.22 42.58 5.95
C ASP A 210 -10.38 41.84 4.92
N ASN A 211 -9.05 42.00 4.94
CA ASN A 211 -8.13 41.32 4.08
C ASN A 211 -7.88 39.86 4.52
N LEU A 212 -8.20 39.51 5.76
CA LEU A 212 -8.04 38.15 6.31
C LEU A 212 -9.30 37.33 6.19
N LYS A 213 -10.42 37.90 5.76
CA LYS A 213 -11.65 37.13 5.52
C LYS A 213 -11.46 36.15 4.38
N ILE A 214 -11.93 34.92 4.61
CA ILE A 214 -11.95 33.90 3.54
C ILE A 214 -12.94 34.39 2.47
N GLY A 215 -12.44 34.59 1.26
CA GLY A 215 -13.25 34.93 0.09
C GLY A 215 -13.93 33.71 -0.53
N GLU A 216 -14.67 33.94 -1.61
CA GLU A 216 -15.23 32.83 -2.37
C GLU A 216 -14.12 32.06 -3.12
N THR A 217 -14.11 30.73 -2.95
CA THR A 217 -13.20 29.84 -3.67
C THR A 217 -13.55 29.81 -5.16
N ASN A 218 -12.56 29.91 -6.03
CA ASN A 218 -12.75 29.66 -7.46
C ASN A 218 -12.72 28.13 -7.70
N TRP A 219 -13.90 27.52 -7.65
CA TRP A 219 -14.04 26.07 -7.70
C TRP A 219 -13.59 25.45 -9.04
N GLU A 220 -13.78 26.17 -10.17
CA GLU A 220 -13.32 25.71 -11.48
C GLU A 220 -11.80 25.62 -11.54
N LYS A 221 -11.11 26.71 -11.17
CA LYS A 221 -9.65 26.70 -11.11
C LYS A 221 -9.09 25.73 -10.09
N LEU A 222 -9.81 25.53 -8.96
CA LEU A 222 -9.41 24.55 -7.95
C LEU A 222 -9.51 23.12 -8.50
N LYS A 223 -10.56 22.83 -9.26
CA LYS A 223 -10.73 21.55 -9.95
C LYS A 223 -9.60 21.33 -10.96
N GLU A 224 -9.33 22.29 -11.84
CA GLU A 224 -8.22 22.23 -12.81
C GLU A 224 -6.85 21.98 -12.12
N ALA A 225 -6.60 22.69 -11.01
CA ALA A 225 -5.36 22.51 -10.23
C ALA A 225 -5.26 21.10 -9.63
N PHE A 226 -6.36 20.56 -9.09
CA PHE A 226 -6.37 19.21 -8.51
C PHE A 226 -6.29 18.13 -9.60
N GLU A 227 -6.88 18.33 -10.77
CA GLU A 227 -6.73 17.43 -11.92
C GLU A 227 -5.28 17.39 -12.40
N LYS A 228 -4.65 18.56 -12.59
CA LYS A 228 -3.24 18.67 -12.98
C LYS A 228 -2.27 18.02 -11.98
N LEU A 229 -2.63 18.04 -10.70
CA LEU A 229 -1.84 17.46 -9.61
C LEU A 229 -2.24 16.01 -9.29
N GLU A 230 -3.21 15.45 -10.02
CA GLU A 230 -3.77 14.11 -9.80
C GLU A 230 -4.31 13.87 -8.37
N PHE A 231 -4.83 14.93 -7.72
CA PHE A 231 -5.37 14.87 -6.37
C PHE A 231 -6.81 14.33 -6.36
N LYS A 232 -7.00 13.09 -6.82
CA LYS A 232 -8.32 12.43 -6.96
C LYS A 232 -9.18 12.48 -5.69
N SER A 233 -8.57 12.27 -4.52
CA SER A 233 -9.29 12.32 -3.24
C SER A 233 -9.80 13.73 -2.89
N LEU A 234 -9.13 14.78 -3.35
CA LEU A 234 -9.54 16.17 -3.13
C LEU A 234 -10.58 16.63 -4.16
N LEU A 235 -10.52 16.15 -5.39
CA LEU A 235 -11.56 16.34 -6.40
C LEU A 235 -12.93 15.89 -5.87
N ASN A 236 -12.99 14.73 -5.20
CA ASN A 236 -14.22 14.23 -4.59
C ASN A 236 -14.75 15.07 -3.41
N ARG A 237 -13.96 16.00 -2.88
CA ARG A 237 -14.36 16.93 -1.82
C ARG A 237 -14.88 18.26 -2.32
N ILE A 238 -14.73 18.56 -3.60
CA ILE A 238 -15.29 19.76 -4.19
C ILE A 238 -16.83 19.66 -4.17
N PRO A 239 -17.55 20.64 -3.61
CA PRO A 239 -19.00 20.61 -3.57
C PRO A 239 -19.60 20.58 -4.99
N LYS A 240 -20.41 19.58 -5.26
CA LYS A 240 -20.99 19.35 -6.60
C LYS A 240 -21.89 20.49 -7.09
N ASP A 241 -22.46 21.26 -6.19
CA ASP A 241 -23.31 22.42 -6.45
C ASP A 241 -22.53 23.69 -6.83
N LYS A 242 -21.22 23.69 -6.68
CA LYS A 242 -20.33 24.82 -6.92
C LYS A 242 -19.58 24.78 -8.25
N ILE A 243 -19.59 23.64 -8.90
CA ILE A 243 -19.07 23.49 -10.27
C ILE A 243 -20.29 23.63 -11.18
N GLU A 244 -20.30 24.66 -12.05
CA GLU A 244 -21.41 24.85 -12.98
C GLU A 244 -21.72 23.54 -13.71
N ASN A 245 -22.98 23.18 -13.67
CA ASN A 245 -23.66 22.09 -14.33
C ASN A 245 -23.02 21.62 -15.66
N THR A 246 -21.93 20.87 -15.59
CA THR A 246 -21.92 19.66 -16.39
C THR A 246 -22.83 18.70 -15.64
N SER A 247 -24.11 18.74 -15.94
CA SER A 247 -25.05 17.71 -15.48
C SER A 247 -24.41 16.39 -15.86
N VAL A 248 -23.91 15.65 -14.84
CA VAL A 248 -23.56 14.24 -15.05
C VAL A 248 -24.86 13.63 -15.54
N SER A 249 -24.98 13.47 -16.85
CA SER A 249 -26.18 12.94 -17.46
C SER A 249 -26.28 11.49 -17.03
N GLU A 250 -27.36 11.14 -16.32
CA GLU A 250 -27.67 9.74 -16.10
C GLU A 250 -27.78 9.07 -17.46
N TYR A 251 -26.75 8.29 -17.79
CA TYR A 251 -26.68 7.65 -19.09
C TYR A 251 -27.75 6.57 -19.19
N LYS A 252 -28.57 6.63 -20.24
CA LYS A 252 -29.61 5.63 -20.51
C LYS A 252 -29.24 4.85 -21.75
N SER A 253 -28.93 3.59 -21.57
CA SER A 253 -28.74 2.64 -22.66
C SER A 253 -30.09 2.25 -23.28
N ILE A 254 -30.09 2.07 -24.60
CA ILE A 254 -31.22 1.47 -25.32
C ILE A 254 -30.92 -0.01 -25.46
N TYR A 255 -31.82 -0.85 -24.98
CA TYR A 255 -31.66 -2.31 -25.00
C TYR A 255 -32.97 -3.03 -25.24
N ASP A 256 -32.89 -4.25 -25.77
CA ASP A 256 -33.98 -5.19 -25.94
C ASP A 256 -33.66 -6.51 -25.21
N ILE A 257 -34.68 -7.10 -24.56
CA ILE A 257 -34.62 -8.49 -24.07
C ILE A 257 -35.22 -9.36 -25.18
N ILE A 258 -34.41 -10.29 -25.67
CA ILE A 258 -34.69 -10.98 -26.91
C ILE A 258 -34.82 -12.49 -26.75
N GLY A 259 -35.61 -13.11 -27.63
CA GLY A 259 -35.73 -14.55 -27.81
C GLY A 259 -35.05 -15.05 -29.09
N VAL A 260 -35.25 -16.34 -29.42
CA VAL A 260 -34.65 -17.03 -30.57
C VAL A 260 -35.00 -16.38 -31.93
N ASP A 261 -36.17 -15.75 -32.05
CA ASP A 261 -36.67 -15.06 -33.23
C ASP A 261 -35.73 -13.93 -33.70
N LYS A 262 -35.01 -13.31 -32.77
CA LYS A 262 -34.09 -12.21 -33.07
C LYS A 262 -32.62 -12.65 -33.32
N PHE A 263 -32.28 -13.90 -33.06
CA PHE A 263 -30.87 -14.36 -33.16
C PHE A 263 -30.23 -14.16 -34.53
N ASN A 264 -31.00 -14.39 -35.62
CA ASN A 264 -30.45 -14.20 -36.96
C ASN A 264 -30.17 -12.74 -37.28
N GLU A 265 -31.01 -11.81 -36.84
CA GLU A 265 -30.82 -10.37 -37.00
C GLU A 265 -29.50 -9.92 -36.32
N ILE A 266 -29.28 -10.34 -35.07
CA ILE A 266 -28.06 -10.00 -34.33
C ILE A 266 -26.81 -10.63 -34.99
N LEU A 267 -26.91 -11.85 -35.47
CA LEU A 267 -25.81 -12.49 -36.19
C LEU A 267 -25.45 -11.72 -37.47
N GLU A 268 -26.45 -11.22 -38.21
CA GLU A 268 -26.23 -10.37 -39.39
C GLU A 268 -25.54 -9.05 -39.01
N GLU A 269 -25.97 -8.38 -37.92
CA GLU A 269 -25.32 -7.17 -37.37
C GLU A 269 -23.85 -7.42 -37.02
N ILE A 270 -23.55 -8.53 -36.32
CA ILE A 270 -22.17 -8.87 -35.94
C ILE A 270 -21.31 -9.18 -37.17
N LEU A 271 -21.88 -9.90 -38.16
CA LEU A 271 -21.17 -10.23 -39.37
C LEU A 271 -20.90 -9.02 -40.28
N GLU A 272 -21.76 -8.01 -40.22
CA GLU A 272 -21.58 -6.74 -40.92
C GLU A 272 -20.51 -5.88 -40.26
N GLU A 273 -20.60 -5.69 -38.94
CA GLU A 273 -19.70 -4.81 -38.20
C GLU A 273 -18.34 -5.44 -37.86
N LYS A 274 -18.23 -6.76 -37.83
CA LYS A 274 -17.00 -7.51 -37.52
C LYS A 274 -16.43 -7.19 -36.12
N LYS A 275 -17.26 -6.64 -35.24
CA LYS A 275 -16.89 -6.31 -33.87
C LYS A 275 -18.09 -6.42 -32.94
N LEU A 276 -17.89 -7.04 -31.78
CA LEU A 276 -18.92 -7.13 -30.76
C LEU A 276 -18.33 -6.91 -29.34
N ALA A 277 -19.10 -6.23 -28.51
CA ALA A 277 -18.94 -6.24 -27.06
C ALA A 277 -19.90 -7.25 -26.43
N PHE A 278 -19.48 -7.94 -25.40
CA PHE A 278 -20.33 -8.91 -24.71
C PHE A 278 -20.04 -8.98 -23.22
N LYS A 279 -21.04 -9.44 -22.44
CA LYS A 279 -20.90 -9.70 -21.01
C LYS A 279 -21.80 -10.88 -20.61
N ILE A 280 -21.21 -11.92 -20.04
CA ILE A 280 -21.96 -13.04 -19.44
C ILE A 280 -22.38 -12.66 -18.02
N VAL A 281 -23.63 -12.94 -17.71
CA VAL A 281 -24.22 -12.61 -16.41
C VAL A 281 -24.32 -13.86 -15.56
N PHE A 282 -23.60 -13.90 -14.44
CA PHE A 282 -23.62 -15.00 -13.49
C PHE A 282 -24.56 -14.71 -12.31
N GLY A 283 -24.96 -15.75 -11.58
CA GLY A 283 -25.79 -15.61 -10.39
C GLY A 283 -25.13 -14.82 -9.27
N ASP A 284 -23.81 -15.02 -9.07
CA ASP A 284 -22.96 -14.28 -8.14
C ASP A 284 -21.55 -14.18 -8.76
N ASN A 285 -20.51 -14.07 -7.96
CA ASN A 285 -19.15 -13.74 -8.41
C ASN A 285 -18.26 -14.97 -8.76
N ASN A 286 -18.76 -16.19 -8.68
CA ASN A 286 -17.99 -17.39 -9.01
C ASN A 286 -18.25 -17.86 -10.44
N PHE A 287 -17.45 -17.37 -11.38
CA PHE A 287 -17.59 -17.65 -12.82
C PHE A 287 -17.54 -19.14 -13.17
N VAL A 288 -16.88 -19.95 -12.36
CA VAL A 288 -16.75 -21.40 -12.61
C VAL A 288 -17.97 -22.18 -12.12
N LYS A 289 -18.58 -21.78 -10.99
CA LYS A 289 -19.64 -22.56 -10.32
C LYS A 289 -21.03 -21.99 -10.46
N ASP A 290 -21.16 -20.67 -10.49
CA ASP A 290 -22.46 -20.01 -10.47
C ASP A 290 -23.24 -20.23 -11.76
N GLU A 291 -24.56 -20.23 -11.66
CA GLU A 291 -25.45 -20.34 -12.79
C GLU A 291 -25.25 -19.17 -13.76
N ILE A 292 -25.23 -19.44 -15.05
CA ILE A 292 -25.24 -18.39 -16.08
C ILE A 292 -26.70 -17.97 -16.27
N LEU A 293 -26.98 -16.70 -15.95
CA LEU A 293 -28.34 -16.14 -16.01
C LEU A 293 -28.68 -15.58 -17.38
N GLY A 294 -27.68 -15.18 -18.16
CA GLY A 294 -27.90 -14.60 -19.48
C GLY A 294 -26.60 -14.05 -20.09
N ILE A 295 -26.74 -13.40 -21.22
CA ILE A 295 -25.66 -12.71 -21.91
C ILE A 295 -26.16 -11.40 -22.51
N ALA A 296 -25.40 -10.33 -22.34
CA ALA A 296 -25.57 -9.07 -23.07
C ALA A 296 -24.62 -9.04 -24.25
N ILE A 297 -25.10 -8.61 -25.40
CA ILE A 297 -24.33 -8.49 -26.65
C ILE A 297 -24.65 -7.13 -27.29
N LYS A 298 -23.64 -6.48 -27.85
CA LYS A 298 -23.77 -5.21 -28.55
C LYS A 298 -22.78 -5.10 -29.71
N THR A 299 -23.21 -4.52 -30.81
CA THR A 299 -22.36 -3.99 -31.88
C THR A 299 -22.35 -2.46 -31.82
N LYS A 300 -21.39 -1.79 -32.45
CA LYS A 300 -21.13 -0.34 -32.27
C LYS A 300 -22.36 0.51 -32.59
N ASN A 301 -23.03 0.24 -33.69
CA ASN A 301 -24.10 1.09 -34.24
C ASN A 301 -25.53 0.64 -33.89
N HIS A 302 -25.68 -0.48 -33.19
CA HIS A 302 -26.98 -1.08 -32.89
C HIS A 302 -27.34 -1.04 -31.41
N THR A 303 -28.58 -1.39 -31.14
CA THR A 303 -29.11 -1.53 -29.78
C THR A 303 -28.42 -2.67 -29.05
N SER A 304 -28.25 -2.56 -27.72
CA SER A 304 -27.79 -3.68 -26.90
C SER A 304 -28.86 -4.75 -26.78
N HIS A 305 -28.47 -6.01 -26.88
CA HIS A 305 -29.36 -7.15 -26.75
C HIS A 305 -29.04 -7.99 -25.54
N TYR A 306 -30.06 -8.33 -24.75
CA TYR A 306 -29.93 -9.20 -23.59
C TYR A 306 -30.71 -10.50 -23.83
N ILE A 307 -30.03 -11.64 -23.72
CA ILE A 307 -30.63 -12.98 -23.81
C ILE A 307 -30.72 -13.55 -22.40
N ASP A 308 -31.94 -13.80 -21.94
CA ASP A 308 -32.19 -14.30 -20.58
C ASP A 308 -32.29 -15.82 -20.57
N PHE A 309 -31.32 -16.48 -19.95
CA PHE A 309 -31.27 -17.92 -19.80
C PHE A 309 -31.95 -18.43 -18.55
N GLU A 310 -32.26 -17.56 -17.58
CA GLU A 310 -32.89 -17.95 -16.32
C GLU A 310 -34.33 -18.37 -16.53
N ASN A 311 -35.09 -17.59 -17.28
CA ASN A 311 -36.51 -17.85 -17.54
C ASN A 311 -36.73 -18.87 -18.66
N ASP A 312 -35.79 -19.03 -19.59
CA ASP A 312 -35.88 -20.02 -20.67
C ASP A 312 -34.52 -20.72 -20.93
N LYS A 313 -34.29 -21.82 -20.22
CA LYS A 313 -33.05 -22.62 -20.38
C LYS A 313 -32.89 -23.25 -21.77
N SER A 314 -33.95 -23.35 -22.57
CA SER A 314 -33.84 -23.86 -23.94
C SER A 314 -33.05 -22.90 -24.84
N LEU A 315 -33.03 -21.62 -24.50
CA LEU A 315 -32.25 -20.60 -25.21
C LEU A 315 -30.75 -20.88 -25.16
N ILE A 316 -30.23 -21.50 -24.10
CA ILE A 316 -28.80 -21.82 -23.99
C ILE A 316 -28.34 -22.71 -25.16
N HIS A 317 -29.08 -23.78 -25.44
CA HIS A 317 -28.70 -24.70 -26.51
C HIS A 317 -28.71 -24.00 -27.88
N THR A 318 -29.79 -23.27 -28.18
CA THR A 318 -29.93 -22.54 -29.45
C THR A 318 -28.89 -21.42 -29.57
N PHE A 319 -28.58 -20.75 -28.46
CA PHE A 319 -27.51 -19.76 -28.43
C PHE A 319 -26.17 -20.40 -28.78
N CYS A 320 -25.80 -21.49 -28.10
CA CYS A 320 -24.55 -22.19 -28.34
C CYS A 320 -24.43 -22.66 -29.83
N GLU A 321 -25.51 -23.21 -30.41
CA GLU A 321 -25.50 -23.63 -31.79
C GLU A 321 -25.28 -22.47 -32.79
N LYS A 322 -25.93 -21.34 -32.55
CA LYS A 322 -25.93 -20.22 -33.50
C LYS A 322 -24.76 -19.27 -33.33
N PHE A 323 -24.34 -18.97 -32.08
CA PHE A 323 -23.35 -17.95 -31.80
C PHE A 323 -21.92 -18.51 -31.65
N LYS A 324 -21.74 -19.83 -31.53
CA LYS A 324 -20.43 -20.46 -31.43
C LYS A 324 -19.47 -20.00 -32.53
N GLU A 325 -19.89 -20.04 -33.78
CA GLU A 325 -19.05 -19.63 -34.90
C GLU A 325 -18.58 -18.17 -34.76
N VAL A 326 -19.45 -17.26 -34.32
CA VAL A 326 -19.12 -15.83 -34.18
C VAL A 326 -18.02 -15.61 -33.12
N PHE A 327 -18.09 -16.31 -32.00
CA PHE A 327 -17.07 -16.20 -30.97
C PHE A 327 -15.74 -16.84 -31.37
N GLU A 328 -15.77 -17.93 -32.16
CA GLU A 328 -14.58 -18.66 -32.58
C GLU A 328 -13.90 -18.08 -33.85
N ARG A 329 -14.55 -17.15 -34.57
CA ARG A 329 -13.99 -16.50 -35.77
C ARG A 329 -12.90 -15.48 -35.40
N GLU A 330 -11.77 -15.56 -36.13
CA GLU A 330 -10.64 -14.63 -35.98
C GLU A 330 -10.90 -13.26 -36.63
N ASP A 331 -11.78 -13.17 -37.63
CA ASP A 331 -12.10 -11.93 -38.34
C ASP A 331 -13.21 -11.10 -37.67
N ILE A 332 -13.65 -11.49 -36.50
CA ILE A 332 -14.59 -10.75 -35.65
C ILE A 332 -13.89 -10.37 -34.33
N GLU A 333 -13.75 -9.10 -34.05
CA GLU A 333 -13.15 -8.57 -32.84
C GLU A 333 -14.10 -8.69 -31.65
N LYS A 334 -13.58 -9.10 -30.51
CA LYS A 334 -14.30 -9.15 -29.22
C LYS A 334 -13.70 -8.17 -28.25
N ILE A 335 -14.55 -7.31 -27.71
CA ILE A 335 -14.18 -6.29 -26.76
C ILE A 335 -15.01 -6.40 -25.48
N GLY A 336 -14.48 -5.91 -24.36
CA GLY A 336 -15.21 -5.97 -23.10
C GLY A 336 -14.54 -5.21 -21.97
N HIS A 337 -14.98 -5.55 -20.77
CA HIS A 337 -14.41 -5.07 -19.52
C HIS A 337 -14.37 -6.21 -18.51
N ASP A 338 -13.21 -6.50 -17.95
CA ASP A 338 -12.98 -7.68 -17.11
C ASP A 338 -13.53 -8.95 -17.77
N ILE A 339 -13.04 -9.17 -18.99
CA ILE A 339 -13.56 -10.18 -19.92
C ILE A 339 -13.18 -11.61 -19.52
N LYS A 340 -12.20 -11.79 -18.62
CA LYS A 340 -11.72 -13.11 -18.19
C LYS A 340 -12.85 -14.01 -17.67
N GLY A 341 -13.73 -13.47 -16.81
CA GLY A 341 -14.89 -14.19 -16.32
C GLY A 341 -15.86 -14.60 -17.44
N ASP A 342 -16.04 -13.75 -18.44
CA ASP A 342 -16.88 -14.02 -19.61
C ASP A 342 -16.32 -15.15 -20.47
N ILE A 343 -15.01 -15.21 -20.63
CA ILE A 343 -14.32 -16.31 -21.32
C ILE A 343 -14.55 -17.64 -20.59
N VAL A 344 -14.44 -17.66 -19.25
CA VAL A 344 -14.78 -18.84 -18.45
C VAL A 344 -16.22 -19.27 -18.69
N GLY A 345 -17.14 -18.31 -18.76
CA GLY A 345 -18.55 -18.57 -19.07
C GLY A 345 -18.74 -19.20 -20.46
N LEU A 346 -18.05 -18.70 -21.49
CA LEU A 346 -18.08 -19.28 -22.84
C LEU A 346 -17.52 -20.71 -22.84
N PHE A 347 -16.41 -20.99 -22.17
CA PHE A 347 -15.87 -22.35 -22.05
C PHE A 347 -16.86 -23.31 -21.39
N ARG A 348 -17.60 -22.87 -20.39
CA ARG A 348 -18.69 -23.66 -19.74
C ARG A 348 -19.85 -23.95 -20.70
N LEU A 349 -20.10 -23.07 -21.68
CA LEU A 349 -21.07 -23.25 -22.75
C LEU A 349 -20.54 -24.08 -23.92
N GLY A 350 -19.26 -24.51 -23.90
CA GLY A 350 -18.61 -25.25 -24.97
C GLY A 350 -18.24 -24.39 -26.19
N ILE A 351 -18.05 -23.10 -25.96
CA ILE A 351 -17.66 -22.11 -26.96
C ILE A 351 -16.24 -21.65 -26.66
N ASN A 352 -15.34 -21.73 -27.65
CA ASN A 352 -14.05 -21.09 -27.58
C ASN A 352 -14.15 -19.63 -28.02
N ILE A 353 -13.12 -18.84 -27.75
CA ILE A 353 -13.07 -17.44 -28.16
C ILE A 353 -11.79 -17.20 -28.96
N SER A 354 -11.85 -16.34 -29.94
CA SER A 354 -10.69 -15.86 -30.71
C SER A 354 -10.79 -14.35 -30.89
N SER A 355 -9.66 -13.71 -31.17
CA SER A 355 -9.61 -12.28 -31.53
C SER A 355 -10.16 -11.34 -30.47
N ILE A 356 -9.69 -11.50 -29.21
CA ILE A 356 -9.92 -10.51 -28.15
C ILE A 356 -9.06 -9.30 -28.50
N SER A 357 -9.70 -8.17 -28.84
CA SER A 357 -9.01 -6.96 -29.29
C SER A 357 -8.92 -5.87 -28.21
N PHE A 358 -9.82 -5.89 -27.20
CA PHE A 358 -9.82 -4.86 -26.17
C PHE A 358 -10.46 -5.33 -24.86
N ASP A 359 -9.83 -4.97 -23.75
CA ASP A 359 -10.40 -5.04 -22.40
C ASP A 359 -10.11 -3.72 -21.66
N ALA A 360 -11.15 -2.98 -21.31
CA ALA A 360 -11.03 -1.67 -20.65
C ALA A 360 -10.34 -1.74 -19.30
N MET A 361 -10.50 -2.84 -18.54
CA MET A 361 -9.81 -3.04 -17.25
C MET A 361 -8.31 -3.24 -17.45
N ILE A 362 -7.92 -4.09 -18.39
CA ILE A 362 -6.50 -4.35 -18.70
C ILE A 362 -5.83 -3.10 -19.28
N GLY A 363 -6.51 -2.40 -20.20
CA GLY A 363 -5.99 -1.14 -20.74
C GLY A 363 -5.74 -0.10 -19.65
N GLN A 364 -6.70 0.12 -18.76
CA GLN A 364 -6.55 1.05 -17.63
C GLN A 364 -5.47 0.63 -16.64
N TYR A 365 -5.34 -0.67 -16.38
CA TYR A 365 -4.28 -1.18 -15.53
C TYR A 365 -2.88 -0.84 -16.07
N LEU A 366 -2.66 -0.98 -17.37
CA LEU A 366 -1.38 -0.60 -17.98
C LEU A 366 -1.12 0.91 -17.85
N LEU A 367 -2.14 1.74 -18.06
CA LEU A 367 -2.03 3.19 -17.93
C LEU A 367 -1.77 3.65 -16.49
N ASN A 368 -2.35 2.97 -15.50
CA ASN A 368 -2.20 3.32 -14.08
C ASN A 368 -2.24 2.08 -13.17
N PRO A 369 -1.14 1.32 -13.06
CA PRO A 369 -1.10 0.08 -12.25
C PRO A 369 -1.18 0.30 -10.74
N SER A 370 -1.10 1.54 -10.27
CA SER A 370 -1.26 1.89 -8.85
C SER A 370 -2.72 2.18 -8.45
N GLN A 371 -3.63 2.20 -9.38
CA GLN A 371 -5.07 2.36 -9.10
C GLN A 371 -5.60 1.15 -8.34
N THR A 372 -6.47 1.39 -7.35
CA THR A 372 -6.99 0.32 -6.48
C THR A 372 -8.26 -0.34 -7.03
N ASP A 373 -8.94 0.32 -7.96
CA ASP A 373 -10.20 -0.15 -8.55
C ASP A 373 -10.27 0.26 -10.03
N TYR A 374 -10.65 -0.67 -10.88
CA TYR A 374 -10.79 -0.52 -12.31
C TYR A 374 -12.24 -0.76 -12.74
N CYS A 375 -13.21 -0.56 -11.86
CA CYS A 375 -14.61 -0.80 -12.16
C CYS A 375 -15.14 0.16 -13.24
N MET A 376 -16.11 -0.32 -14.02
CA MET A 376 -16.65 0.44 -15.14
C MET A 376 -17.28 1.77 -14.71
N SER A 377 -17.90 1.83 -13.53
CA SER A 377 -18.47 3.09 -13.01
C SER A 377 -17.42 4.17 -12.79
N GLN A 378 -16.21 3.78 -12.36
CA GLN A 378 -15.09 4.71 -12.19
C GLN A 378 -14.53 5.14 -13.55
N LEU A 379 -14.34 4.21 -14.49
CA LEU A 379 -13.82 4.52 -15.81
C LEU A 379 -14.78 5.43 -16.60
N ALA A 380 -16.08 5.18 -16.50
CA ALA A 380 -17.11 6.02 -17.12
C ALA A 380 -17.10 7.47 -16.58
N ASP A 381 -16.90 7.62 -15.28
CA ASP A 381 -16.79 8.96 -14.65
C ASP A 381 -15.47 9.65 -15.04
N ASP A 382 -14.33 8.94 -14.92
CA ASP A 382 -12.99 9.49 -15.15
C ASP A 382 -12.79 9.95 -16.61
N TYR A 383 -13.27 9.20 -17.60
CA TYR A 383 -12.99 9.45 -19.01
C TYR A 383 -14.14 10.14 -19.76
N LEU A 384 -15.38 9.86 -19.40
CA LEU A 384 -16.55 10.28 -20.17
C LEU A 384 -17.46 11.26 -19.41
N ASN A 385 -17.23 11.44 -18.11
CA ASN A 385 -18.12 12.20 -17.23
C ASN A 385 -19.58 11.65 -17.27
N ILE A 386 -19.71 10.32 -17.36
CA ILE A 386 -20.96 9.58 -17.38
C ILE A 386 -21.12 8.82 -16.07
N LYS A 387 -22.25 9.00 -15.41
CA LYS A 387 -22.56 8.23 -14.20
C LYS A 387 -23.31 6.95 -14.56
N ILE A 388 -22.70 5.81 -14.25
CA ILE A 388 -23.36 4.51 -14.19
C ILE A 388 -23.32 3.95 -12.76
N GLU A 389 -24.33 3.16 -12.40
CA GLU A 389 -24.40 2.61 -11.05
C GLU A 389 -23.22 1.67 -10.80
N SER A 390 -22.62 1.78 -9.63
CA SER A 390 -21.64 0.80 -9.16
C SER A 390 -22.32 -0.54 -8.78
N ILE A 391 -21.55 -1.61 -8.74
CA ILE A 391 -22.03 -2.93 -8.29
C ILE A 391 -22.64 -2.83 -6.89
N GLU A 392 -22.07 -2.03 -6.01
CA GLU A 392 -22.56 -1.83 -4.65
C GLU A 392 -23.89 -1.06 -4.60
N GLU A 393 -24.12 -0.13 -5.51
CA GLU A 393 -25.41 0.56 -5.63
C GLU A 393 -26.52 -0.38 -6.14
N ILE A 394 -26.18 -1.34 -6.99
CA ILE A 394 -27.13 -2.29 -7.57
C ILE A 394 -27.41 -3.45 -6.62
N LEU A 395 -26.37 -4.06 -6.06
CA LEU A 395 -26.50 -5.28 -5.24
C LEU A 395 -26.58 -4.98 -3.73
N GLY A 396 -26.18 -3.77 -3.29
CA GLY A 396 -26.10 -3.42 -1.87
C GLY A 396 -24.77 -3.82 -1.23
N LYS A 397 -24.60 -3.49 0.06
CA LYS A 397 -23.37 -3.71 0.84
C LYS A 397 -23.56 -4.63 2.03
N GLY A 398 -22.49 -5.31 2.44
CA GLY A 398 -22.40 -6.07 3.67
C GLY A 398 -23.37 -7.26 3.73
N LYS A 399 -24.03 -7.47 4.88
CA LYS A 399 -24.91 -8.64 5.10
C LYS A 399 -26.19 -8.64 4.25
N ASN A 400 -26.56 -7.51 3.68
CA ASN A 400 -27.76 -7.35 2.86
C ASN A 400 -27.41 -7.28 1.36
N LYS A 401 -26.17 -7.66 0.96
CA LYS A 401 -25.78 -7.73 -0.43
C LYS A 401 -26.63 -8.81 -1.14
N ARG A 402 -27.30 -8.41 -2.22
CA ARG A 402 -28.06 -9.29 -3.10
C ARG A 402 -27.16 -9.90 -4.16
N THR A 403 -27.63 -10.95 -4.80
CA THR A 403 -27.03 -11.55 -5.99
C THR A 403 -27.69 -11.00 -7.26
N TYR A 404 -27.05 -11.17 -8.43
CA TYR A 404 -27.68 -10.78 -9.70
C TYR A 404 -28.96 -11.58 -9.98
N LYS A 405 -29.07 -12.80 -9.46
CA LYS A 405 -30.27 -13.62 -9.58
C LYS A 405 -31.49 -13.01 -8.89
N GLU A 406 -31.30 -12.23 -7.82
CA GLU A 406 -32.38 -11.57 -7.08
C GLU A 406 -32.83 -10.25 -7.74
N LEU A 407 -32.19 -9.82 -8.83
CA LEU A 407 -32.59 -8.65 -9.59
C LEU A 407 -33.61 -9.02 -10.68
N ALA A 408 -34.53 -8.10 -10.97
CA ALA A 408 -35.40 -8.22 -12.15
C ALA A 408 -34.58 -8.24 -13.44
N VAL A 409 -35.03 -8.99 -14.44
CA VAL A 409 -34.35 -9.17 -15.73
C VAL A 409 -34.09 -7.83 -16.41
N GLU A 410 -35.08 -6.92 -16.40
CA GLU A 410 -34.96 -5.59 -16.98
C GLU A 410 -33.83 -4.77 -16.34
N LYS A 411 -33.65 -4.93 -15.01
CA LYS A 411 -32.60 -4.24 -14.29
C LYS A 411 -31.22 -4.79 -14.65
N ARG A 412 -31.08 -6.12 -14.78
CA ARG A 412 -29.85 -6.77 -15.26
C ARG A 412 -29.53 -6.34 -16.68
N ALA A 413 -30.50 -6.47 -17.57
CA ALA A 413 -30.36 -6.07 -18.98
C ALA A 413 -29.92 -4.62 -19.14
N GLY A 414 -30.59 -3.69 -18.44
CA GLY A 414 -30.27 -2.26 -18.49
C GLY A 414 -28.86 -1.96 -17.94
N TYR A 415 -28.45 -2.61 -16.87
CA TYR A 415 -27.13 -2.40 -16.28
C TYR A 415 -26.00 -2.90 -17.19
N PHE A 416 -26.09 -4.13 -17.67
CA PHE A 416 -25.04 -4.71 -18.51
C PHE A 416 -24.99 -4.05 -19.89
N SER A 417 -26.11 -3.60 -20.42
CA SER A 417 -26.15 -2.80 -21.64
C SER A 417 -25.41 -1.47 -21.50
N LYS A 418 -25.56 -0.76 -20.39
CA LYS A 418 -24.77 0.47 -20.10
C LYS A 418 -23.27 0.16 -20.09
N ILE A 419 -22.86 -0.97 -19.52
CA ILE A 419 -21.45 -1.38 -19.51
C ILE A 419 -20.93 -1.53 -20.94
N LEU A 420 -21.68 -2.24 -21.81
CA LEU A 420 -21.27 -2.46 -23.21
C LEU A 420 -21.21 -1.16 -24.02
N ASP A 421 -22.14 -0.23 -23.79
CA ASP A 421 -22.10 1.10 -24.41
C ASP A 421 -20.81 1.83 -24.04
N VAL A 422 -20.48 1.84 -22.73
CA VAL A 422 -19.30 2.53 -22.23
C VAL A 422 -18.00 1.86 -22.70
N VAL A 423 -17.97 0.52 -22.88
CA VAL A 423 -16.82 -0.19 -23.46
C VAL A 423 -16.47 0.37 -24.83
N PHE A 424 -17.46 0.53 -25.74
CA PHE A 424 -17.23 1.12 -27.05
C PHE A 424 -16.77 2.58 -27.00
N MET A 425 -17.26 3.37 -26.02
CA MET A 425 -16.83 4.75 -25.85
C MET A 425 -15.40 4.88 -25.32
N LEU A 426 -14.96 3.93 -24.50
CA LEU A 426 -13.63 3.93 -23.87
C LEU A 426 -12.54 3.36 -24.79
N GLU A 427 -12.89 2.50 -25.74
CA GLU A 427 -11.94 1.82 -26.61
C GLU A 427 -10.96 2.81 -27.26
N ASP A 428 -11.45 3.72 -28.09
CA ASP A 428 -10.63 4.68 -28.83
C ASP A 428 -9.78 5.57 -27.88
N ILE A 429 -10.31 5.91 -26.69
CA ILE A 429 -9.66 6.78 -25.71
C ILE A 429 -8.49 6.07 -25.02
N ILE A 430 -8.71 4.86 -24.55
CA ILE A 430 -7.71 4.08 -23.83
C ILE A 430 -6.61 3.63 -24.79
N GLU A 431 -6.97 3.16 -26.00
CA GLU A 431 -6.00 2.76 -27.03
C GLU A 431 -5.07 3.92 -27.43
N ALA A 432 -5.61 5.13 -27.63
CA ALA A 432 -4.79 6.30 -27.94
C ALA A 432 -3.80 6.64 -26.81
N GLN A 433 -4.16 6.40 -25.55
CA GLN A 433 -3.25 6.60 -24.42
C GLN A 433 -2.19 5.48 -24.31
N ILE A 434 -2.54 4.24 -24.59
CA ILE A 434 -1.62 3.10 -24.66
C ILE A 434 -0.58 3.33 -25.76
N GLU A 435 -1.02 3.78 -26.94
CA GLU A 435 -0.12 4.12 -28.05
C GLU A 435 0.82 5.26 -27.68
N LYS A 436 0.30 6.33 -27.09
CA LYS A 436 1.09 7.47 -26.61
C LYS A 436 2.17 7.09 -25.59
N GLN A 437 1.93 6.05 -24.78
CA GLN A 437 2.88 5.54 -23.80
C GLN A 437 3.75 4.39 -24.33
N GLU A 438 3.70 4.12 -25.66
CA GLU A 438 4.47 3.08 -26.33
C GLU A 438 4.24 1.66 -25.79
N MET A 439 3.03 1.38 -25.26
CA MET A 439 2.68 0.09 -24.65
C MET A 439 1.82 -0.81 -25.54
N THR A 440 1.65 -0.48 -26.84
CA THR A 440 0.81 -1.21 -27.80
C THR A 440 1.19 -2.70 -27.88
N GLU A 441 2.48 -3.01 -28.01
CA GLU A 441 2.94 -4.40 -28.07
C GLU A 441 2.68 -5.15 -26.76
N LEU A 442 2.85 -4.51 -25.61
CA LEU A 442 2.57 -5.09 -24.31
C LEU A 442 1.07 -5.42 -24.17
N PHE A 443 0.21 -4.50 -24.58
CA PHE A 443 -1.25 -4.69 -24.51
C PHE A 443 -1.74 -5.82 -25.40
N TYR A 444 -1.44 -5.76 -26.70
CA TYR A 444 -1.99 -6.72 -27.68
C TYR A 444 -1.27 -8.06 -27.72
N ASN A 445 0.04 -8.11 -27.49
CA ASN A 445 0.84 -9.32 -27.67
C ASN A 445 1.12 -10.06 -26.35
N VAL A 446 0.87 -9.42 -25.19
CA VAL A 446 1.13 -10.03 -23.88
C VAL A 446 -0.14 -10.06 -23.03
N GLU A 447 -0.70 -8.90 -22.67
CA GLU A 447 -1.73 -8.82 -21.63
C GLU A 447 -3.10 -9.36 -22.09
N LEU A 448 -3.55 -9.02 -23.29
CA LEU A 448 -4.82 -9.55 -23.81
C LEU A 448 -4.76 -11.08 -24.05
N PRO A 449 -3.73 -11.66 -24.71
CA PRO A 449 -3.62 -13.10 -24.83
C PRO A 449 -3.50 -13.82 -23.49
N LEU A 450 -2.83 -13.21 -22.51
CA LEU A 450 -2.70 -13.76 -21.15
C LEU A 450 -4.07 -13.91 -20.48
N THR A 451 -5.01 -13.00 -20.72
CA THR A 451 -6.38 -13.09 -20.17
C THR A 451 -7.06 -14.41 -20.54
N GLU A 452 -6.94 -14.85 -21.81
CA GLU A 452 -7.48 -16.13 -22.28
C GLU A 452 -6.78 -17.33 -21.61
N VAL A 453 -5.45 -17.27 -21.50
CA VAL A 453 -4.67 -18.32 -20.81
C VAL A 453 -5.12 -18.46 -19.36
N LEU A 454 -5.25 -17.33 -18.63
CA LEU A 454 -5.70 -17.35 -17.25
C LEU A 454 -7.14 -17.85 -17.10
N ALA A 455 -8.04 -17.47 -18.00
CA ALA A 455 -9.39 -18.00 -18.05
C ALA A 455 -9.41 -19.53 -18.23
N SER A 456 -8.58 -20.05 -19.14
CA SER A 456 -8.41 -21.49 -19.35
C SER A 456 -7.87 -22.22 -18.12
N MET A 457 -6.91 -21.62 -17.42
CA MET A 457 -6.37 -22.15 -16.16
C MET A 457 -7.44 -22.18 -15.06
N GLU A 458 -8.20 -21.11 -14.90
CA GLU A 458 -9.31 -21.04 -13.92
C GLU A 458 -10.42 -22.05 -14.23
N TYR A 459 -10.81 -22.16 -15.50
CA TYR A 459 -11.79 -23.14 -15.94
C TYR A 459 -11.33 -24.58 -15.75
N SER A 460 -10.10 -24.89 -16.13
CA SER A 460 -9.53 -26.25 -15.99
C SER A 460 -9.35 -26.65 -14.53
N GLY A 461 -8.93 -25.72 -13.67
CA GLY A 461 -8.64 -25.99 -12.28
C GLY A 461 -7.56 -27.07 -12.06
N PHE A 462 -7.27 -27.35 -10.81
CA PHE A 462 -6.26 -28.33 -10.43
C PHE A 462 -6.88 -29.48 -9.59
N LYS A 463 -6.63 -30.73 -9.96
CA LYS A 463 -7.20 -31.90 -9.28
C LYS A 463 -6.54 -32.12 -7.92
N ILE A 464 -7.36 -32.36 -6.91
CA ILE A 464 -6.95 -32.56 -5.52
C ILE A 464 -7.36 -33.95 -5.06
N ASP A 465 -6.42 -34.68 -4.48
CA ASP A 465 -6.72 -35.92 -3.75
C ASP A 465 -7.19 -35.57 -2.32
N ARG A 466 -8.52 -35.62 -2.14
CA ARG A 466 -9.17 -35.33 -0.86
C ARG A 466 -8.77 -36.33 0.25
N THR A 467 -8.39 -37.56 -0.12
CA THR A 467 -8.01 -38.60 0.86
C THR A 467 -6.66 -38.26 1.49
N VAL A 468 -5.73 -37.75 0.70
CA VAL A 468 -4.42 -37.25 1.19
C VAL A 468 -4.62 -36.06 2.13
N LEU A 469 -5.45 -35.09 1.76
CA LEU A 469 -5.73 -33.93 2.62
C LEU A 469 -6.39 -34.34 3.93
N LYS A 470 -7.34 -35.27 3.90
CA LYS A 470 -8.04 -35.75 5.08
C LYS A 470 -7.07 -36.46 6.04
N SER A 471 -6.25 -37.38 5.53
CA SER A 471 -5.24 -38.10 6.32
C SER A 471 -4.22 -37.15 6.94
N LEU A 472 -3.76 -36.13 6.20
CA LEU A 472 -2.89 -35.09 6.73
C LEU A 472 -3.56 -34.25 7.80
N GLY A 473 -4.85 -33.95 7.65
CA GLY A 473 -5.63 -33.22 8.64
C GLY A 473 -5.72 -33.98 9.96
N GLU A 474 -5.91 -35.29 9.91
CA GLU A 474 -5.91 -36.18 11.09
C GLU A 474 -4.52 -36.21 11.74
N GLU A 475 -3.44 -36.43 10.95
CA GLU A 475 -2.04 -36.41 11.44
C GLU A 475 -1.71 -35.05 12.14
N PHE A 476 -2.09 -33.95 11.55
CA PHE A 476 -1.83 -32.62 12.14
C PHE A 476 -2.66 -32.38 13.40
N ASN A 477 -3.90 -32.84 13.46
CA ASN A 477 -4.70 -32.75 14.68
C ASN A 477 -4.04 -33.49 15.85
N ASP A 478 -3.60 -34.71 15.62
CA ASP A 478 -2.94 -35.54 16.67
C ASP A 478 -1.66 -34.84 17.18
N GLU A 479 -0.85 -34.26 16.28
CA GLU A 479 0.36 -33.50 16.66
C GLU A 479 0.02 -32.18 17.38
N ILE A 480 -1.00 -31.45 16.95
CA ILE A 480 -1.48 -30.24 17.60
C ILE A 480 -1.97 -30.54 19.02
N ASP A 481 -2.71 -31.63 19.21
CA ASP A 481 -3.20 -32.05 20.54
C ASP A 481 -2.05 -32.39 21.49
N LEU A 482 -1.01 -33.07 20.99
CA LEU A 482 0.20 -33.34 21.78
C LEU A 482 0.94 -32.07 22.17
N LEU A 483 1.14 -31.17 21.20
CA LEU A 483 1.79 -29.88 21.44
C LEU A 483 0.99 -29.00 22.42
N THR A 484 -0.34 -29.04 22.35
CA THR A 484 -1.23 -28.32 23.27
C THR A 484 -1.02 -28.80 24.71
N LYS A 485 -0.97 -30.13 24.94
CA LYS A 485 -0.71 -30.71 26.25
C LYS A 485 0.68 -30.32 26.76
N ASP A 486 1.70 -30.38 25.91
CA ASP A 486 3.06 -29.95 26.26
C ASP A 486 3.10 -28.47 26.66
N ILE A 487 2.46 -27.58 25.87
CA ILE A 487 2.40 -26.13 26.14
C ILE A 487 1.72 -25.88 27.48
N TYR A 488 0.58 -26.51 27.77
CA TYR A 488 -0.12 -26.38 29.05
C TYR A 488 0.72 -26.89 30.22
N SER A 489 1.42 -28.01 30.03
CA SER A 489 2.35 -28.54 31.04
C SER A 489 3.45 -27.55 31.38
N TYR A 490 4.08 -26.91 30.40
CA TYR A 490 5.08 -25.87 30.60
C TYR A 490 4.53 -24.57 31.19
N ALA A 491 3.30 -24.19 30.81
CA ALA A 491 2.63 -23.01 31.33
C ALA A 491 2.10 -23.22 32.77
N GLY A 492 1.82 -24.48 33.15
CA GLY A 492 1.20 -24.83 34.43
C GLY A 492 -0.30 -24.52 34.52
N GLU A 493 -0.93 -24.20 33.38
CA GLU A 493 -2.37 -23.93 33.25
C GLU A 493 -2.83 -24.07 31.81
N GLU A 494 -4.13 -24.25 31.64
CA GLU A 494 -4.79 -24.20 30.31
C GLU A 494 -5.15 -22.75 29.97
N PHE A 495 -4.89 -22.36 28.74
CA PHE A 495 -5.19 -21.03 28.20
C PHE A 495 -5.39 -21.07 26.69
N ASN A 496 -5.96 -20.03 26.10
CA ASN A 496 -6.08 -19.96 24.64
C ASN A 496 -4.74 -19.56 24.00
N ILE A 497 -4.01 -20.56 23.46
CA ILE A 497 -2.69 -20.40 22.82
C ILE A 497 -2.76 -19.44 21.61
N ASN A 498 -3.92 -19.32 20.94
CA ASN A 498 -4.14 -18.43 19.83
C ASN A 498 -4.45 -16.98 20.27
N SER A 499 -4.75 -16.74 21.55
CA SER A 499 -4.91 -15.41 22.10
C SER A 499 -3.55 -14.77 22.37
N THR A 500 -3.18 -13.78 21.58
CA THR A 500 -1.90 -13.05 21.75
C THR A 500 -1.77 -12.42 23.14
N LYS A 501 -2.91 -12.02 23.75
CA LYS A 501 -2.95 -11.46 25.10
C LYS A 501 -2.62 -12.50 26.16
N GLN A 502 -3.36 -13.62 26.19
CA GLN A 502 -3.15 -14.69 27.17
C GLN A 502 -1.76 -15.31 27.01
N LEU A 503 -1.32 -15.55 25.79
CA LEU A 503 0.02 -16.05 25.54
C LEU A 503 1.10 -15.07 26.02
N GLY A 504 0.90 -13.76 25.83
CA GLY A 504 1.80 -12.74 26.35
C GLY A 504 1.89 -12.75 27.88
N GLU A 505 0.77 -12.86 28.57
CA GLU A 505 0.70 -12.97 30.04
C GLU A 505 1.44 -14.23 30.53
N VAL A 506 1.24 -15.38 29.87
CA VAL A 506 1.95 -16.62 30.23
C VAL A 506 3.46 -16.49 30.01
N LEU A 507 3.89 -16.00 28.86
CA LEU A 507 5.33 -15.96 28.54
C LEU A 507 6.09 -14.91 29.35
N PHE A 508 5.55 -13.72 29.51
CA PHE A 508 6.29 -12.59 30.08
C PHE A 508 6.01 -12.34 31.55
N ASP A 509 4.76 -12.50 32.00
CA ASP A 509 4.40 -12.24 33.39
C ASP A 509 4.59 -13.49 34.25
N LYS A 510 4.18 -14.69 33.75
CA LYS A 510 4.23 -15.90 34.55
C LYS A 510 5.57 -16.65 34.44
N LEU A 511 6.07 -16.85 33.22
CA LEU A 511 7.35 -17.53 32.97
C LEU A 511 8.55 -16.60 33.05
N GLY A 512 8.34 -15.28 33.14
CA GLY A 512 9.39 -14.28 33.33
C GLY A 512 10.38 -14.16 32.15
N LEU A 513 9.96 -14.51 30.94
CA LEU A 513 10.82 -14.39 29.76
C LEU A 513 11.11 -12.92 29.42
N PRO A 514 12.28 -12.61 28.83
CA PRO A 514 12.62 -11.23 28.51
C PRO A 514 11.67 -10.63 27.47
N VAL A 515 11.14 -9.45 27.74
CA VAL A 515 10.24 -8.72 26.84
C VAL A 515 11.05 -8.14 25.68
N VAL A 516 10.84 -8.64 24.49
CA VAL A 516 11.52 -8.18 23.25
C VAL A 516 10.84 -6.96 22.66
N LYS A 517 9.49 -6.95 22.62
CA LYS A 517 8.69 -5.90 21.97
C LYS A 517 7.34 -5.76 22.66
N LYS A 518 6.89 -4.51 22.82
CA LYS A 518 5.52 -4.18 23.29
C LYS A 518 4.71 -3.58 22.16
N THR A 519 3.41 -3.85 22.17
CA THR A 519 2.41 -3.21 21.30
C THR A 519 1.60 -2.20 22.13
N LYS A 520 0.72 -1.44 21.49
CA LYS A 520 -0.20 -0.52 22.19
C LYS A 520 -1.14 -1.24 23.16
N THR A 521 -1.42 -2.52 22.91
CA THR A 521 -2.40 -3.33 23.66
C THR A 521 -1.77 -4.38 24.57
N GLY A 522 -0.43 -4.45 24.67
CA GLY A 522 0.27 -5.41 25.53
C GLY A 522 1.58 -5.94 24.93
N TYR A 523 1.94 -7.15 25.27
CA TYR A 523 3.14 -7.82 24.79
C TYR A 523 2.96 -8.30 23.34
N SER A 524 4.00 -8.12 22.51
CA SER A 524 4.02 -8.78 21.21
C SER A 524 4.43 -10.25 21.34
N THR A 525 3.69 -11.12 20.67
CA THR A 525 4.00 -12.55 20.53
C THR A 525 4.10 -12.92 19.05
N ASP A 526 4.53 -11.98 18.18
CA ASP A 526 4.74 -12.25 16.77
C ASP A 526 5.89 -13.26 16.54
N ALA A 527 6.00 -13.78 15.31
CA ALA A 527 6.99 -14.80 14.98
C ALA A 527 8.42 -14.33 15.27
N GLU A 528 8.73 -13.06 14.97
CA GLU A 528 10.06 -12.47 15.21
C GLU A 528 10.40 -12.44 16.71
N VAL A 529 9.43 -12.12 17.56
CA VAL A 529 9.62 -12.12 19.01
C VAL A 529 9.85 -13.55 19.54
N LEU A 530 9.04 -14.51 19.06
CA LEU A 530 9.19 -15.90 19.48
C LEU A 530 10.51 -16.51 18.98
N GLU A 531 10.95 -16.20 17.76
CA GLU A 531 12.25 -16.63 17.24
C GLU A 531 13.42 -16.09 18.07
N LYS A 532 13.37 -14.82 18.48
CA LYS A 532 14.38 -14.24 19.39
C LYS A 532 14.38 -14.87 20.79
N LEU A 533 13.26 -15.46 21.20
CA LEU A 533 13.12 -16.18 22.46
C LEU A 533 13.46 -17.67 22.32
N ASN A 534 13.70 -18.17 21.11
CA ASN A 534 14.05 -19.56 20.88
C ASN A 534 15.30 -19.97 21.68
N GLY A 535 15.25 -21.14 22.30
CA GLY A 535 16.30 -21.64 23.22
C GLY A 535 16.29 -21.01 24.63
N LYS A 536 15.40 -20.02 24.93
CA LYS A 536 15.28 -19.45 26.28
C LYS A 536 14.37 -20.29 27.19
N HIS A 537 13.37 -20.96 26.61
CA HIS A 537 12.46 -21.84 27.33
C HIS A 537 11.86 -22.87 26.38
N PRO A 538 11.68 -24.16 26.77
CA PRO A 538 11.16 -25.19 25.88
C PRO A 538 9.77 -24.92 25.31
N ILE A 539 8.94 -24.15 26.00
CA ILE A 539 7.59 -23.75 25.55
C ILE A 539 7.64 -23.01 24.22
N ILE A 540 8.70 -22.23 23.94
CA ILE A 540 8.82 -21.39 22.74
C ILE A 540 8.86 -22.26 21.48
N GLU A 541 9.67 -23.30 21.46
CA GLU A 541 9.76 -24.24 20.34
C GLU A 541 8.41 -24.90 20.08
N LYS A 542 7.71 -25.32 21.16
CA LYS A 542 6.39 -25.94 21.05
C LYS A 542 5.33 -24.95 20.49
N ILE A 543 5.35 -23.69 20.91
CA ILE A 543 4.44 -22.67 20.39
C ILE A 543 4.72 -22.35 18.92
N LEU A 544 6.00 -22.25 18.53
CA LEU A 544 6.37 -22.04 17.12
C LEU A 544 5.84 -23.17 16.24
N LYS A 545 6.06 -24.42 16.65
CA LYS A 545 5.58 -25.59 15.92
C LYS A 545 4.05 -25.68 15.90
N TYR A 546 3.38 -25.42 17.03
CA TYR A 546 1.93 -25.36 17.12
C TYR A 546 1.35 -24.34 16.14
N ARG A 547 1.87 -23.12 16.13
CA ARG A 547 1.40 -22.07 15.21
C ARG A 547 1.64 -22.42 13.74
N GLN A 548 2.77 -23.05 13.44
CA GLN A 548 3.06 -23.52 12.10
C GLN A 548 2.00 -24.54 11.65
N LEU A 549 1.72 -25.57 12.46
CA LEU A 549 0.76 -26.61 12.11
C LEU A 549 -0.67 -26.09 12.02
N ILE A 550 -1.11 -25.23 12.96
CA ILE A 550 -2.43 -24.58 12.90
C ILE A 550 -2.59 -23.79 11.61
N LYS A 551 -1.56 -23.01 11.23
CA LYS A 551 -1.60 -22.24 9.99
C LYS A 551 -1.64 -23.15 8.76
N LEU A 552 -0.83 -24.18 8.72
CA LEU A 552 -0.82 -25.15 7.61
C LEU A 552 -2.17 -25.86 7.49
N LYS A 553 -2.72 -26.31 8.61
CA LYS A 553 -4.02 -26.99 8.65
C LYS A 553 -5.14 -26.08 8.20
N SER A 554 -5.31 -24.93 8.85
CA SER A 554 -6.43 -24.03 8.57
C SER A 554 -6.39 -23.45 7.15
N THR A 555 -5.20 -23.07 6.66
CA THR A 555 -5.09 -22.40 5.34
C THR A 555 -5.05 -23.41 4.19
N TYR A 556 -4.28 -24.49 4.31
CA TYR A 556 -4.01 -25.37 3.18
C TYR A 556 -4.76 -26.72 3.24
N ILE A 557 -5.10 -27.23 4.41
CA ILE A 557 -5.88 -28.47 4.49
C ILE A 557 -7.37 -28.13 4.51
N ASP A 558 -7.84 -27.46 5.55
CA ASP A 558 -9.25 -27.11 5.70
C ASP A 558 -9.69 -26.13 4.61
N GLY A 559 -8.84 -25.13 4.29
CA GLY A 559 -9.09 -24.16 3.23
C GLY A 559 -9.25 -24.81 1.85
N LEU A 560 -8.33 -25.69 1.45
CA LEU A 560 -8.46 -26.43 0.19
C LEU A 560 -9.67 -27.35 0.18
N MET A 561 -9.91 -28.10 1.27
CA MET A 561 -11.07 -29.00 1.36
C MET A 561 -12.41 -28.28 1.17
N ASN A 562 -12.53 -27.04 1.65
CA ASN A 562 -13.72 -26.21 1.48
C ASN A 562 -13.90 -25.68 0.04
N LEU A 563 -12.79 -25.51 -0.69
CA LEU A 563 -12.78 -24.94 -2.05
C LEU A 563 -12.88 -26.02 -3.13
N VAL A 564 -12.51 -27.29 -2.82
CA VAL A 564 -12.60 -28.39 -3.79
C VAL A 564 -14.03 -28.56 -4.25
N ASP A 565 -14.27 -28.54 -5.55
CA ASP A 565 -15.56 -28.91 -6.14
C ASP A 565 -15.82 -30.41 -5.95
N GLU A 566 -16.97 -30.75 -5.40
CA GLU A 566 -17.29 -32.14 -5.04
C GLU A 566 -17.44 -33.09 -6.23
N LYS A 567 -17.85 -32.55 -7.38
CA LYS A 567 -18.12 -33.35 -8.59
C LYS A 567 -16.84 -33.60 -9.38
N THR A 568 -16.01 -32.57 -9.50
CA THR A 568 -14.78 -32.61 -10.31
C THR A 568 -13.53 -32.95 -9.50
N CYS A 569 -13.59 -32.84 -8.17
CA CYS A 569 -12.45 -32.93 -7.27
C CYS A 569 -11.36 -31.91 -7.61
N ARG A 570 -11.72 -30.72 -8.11
CA ARG A 570 -10.78 -29.67 -8.50
C ARG A 570 -10.92 -28.43 -7.66
N VAL A 571 -9.84 -27.70 -7.53
CA VAL A 571 -9.82 -26.33 -7.06
C VAL A 571 -9.66 -25.41 -8.26
N HIS A 572 -10.41 -24.32 -8.27
CA HIS A 572 -10.40 -23.30 -9.31
C HIS A 572 -9.94 -21.99 -8.66
N SER A 573 -8.64 -21.72 -8.74
CA SER A 573 -8.07 -20.50 -8.19
C SER A 573 -8.32 -19.34 -9.16
N SER A 574 -8.58 -18.14 -8.61
CA SER A 574 -8.61 -16.92 -9.42
C SER A 574 -7.21 -16.36 -9.61
N PHE A 575 -6.84 -16.09 -10.85
CA PHE A 575 -5.55 -15.49 -11.23
C PHE A 575 -5.77 -14.04 -11.65
N ASN A 576 -5.35 -13.09 -10.82
CA ASN A 576 -5.63 -11.67 -11.01
C ASN A 576 -4.46 -10.96 -11.69
N GLN A 577 -4.73 -10.33 -12.84
CA GLN A 577 -3.76 -9.61 -13.66
C GLN A 577 -3.49 -8.18 -13.14
N THR A 578 -4.48 -7.54 -12.52
CA THR A 578 -4.52 -6.11 -12.23
C THR A 578 -4.25 -5.74 -10.76
N VAL A 579 -3.78 -6.69 -9.94
CA VAL A 579 -3.59 -6.48 -8.49
C VAL A 579 -2.20 -5.94 -8.14
N THR A 580 -1.18 -6.36 -8.87
CA THR A 580 0.20 -5.94 -8.57
C THR A 580 0.65 -4.81 -9.49
N THR A 581 1.41 -3.86 -8.97
CA THR A 581 1.99 -2.76 -9.76
C THR A 581 3.16 -3.19 -10.63
N THR A 582 3.61 -4.44 -10.52
CA THR A 582 4.83 -4.96 -11.16
C THR A 582 4.56 -5.89 -12.34
N GLY A 583 3.30 -6.09 -12.74
CA GLY A 583 2.93 -7.05 -13.78
C GLY A 583 2.92 -8.52 -13.33
N ARG A 584 3.15 -8.81 -12.05
CA ARG A 584 3.02 -10.17 -11.52
C ARG A 584 1.56 -10.56 -11.36
N ILE A 585 1.23 -11.81 -11.68
CA ILE A 585 -0.09 -12.37 -11.42
C ILE A 585 -0.23 -12.68 -9.92
N SER A 586 -1.35 -12.35 -9.32
CA SER A 586 -1.71 -12.82 -7.98
C SER A 586 -2.72 -13.97 -8.05
N SER A 587 -2.69 -14.87 -7.06
CA SER A 587 -3.58 -16.02 -6.98
C SER A 587 -4.40 -15.95 -5.69
N THR A 588 -5.72 -16.16 -5.81
CA THR A 588 -6.66 -16.14 -4.68
C THR A 588 -7.67 -17.28 -4.77
N GLU A 589 -8.19 -17.71 -3.66
CA GLU A 589 -9.30 -18.69 -3.51
C GLU A 589 -9.11 -20.02 -4.26
N PRO A 590 -8.06 -20.81 -4.01
CA PRO A 590 -7.00 -20.63 -3.03
C PRO A 590 -5.77 -19.89 -3.59
N ASN A 591 -4.94 -19.29 -2.71
CA ASN A 591 -3.64 -18.80 -3.14
C ASN A 591 -2.66 -19.96 -3.37
N LEU A 592 -2.49 -20.36 -4.62
CA LEU A 592 -1.60 -21.46 -5.02
C LEU A 592 -0.11 -21.09 -4.99
N GLN A 593 0.22 -19.79 -5.03
CA GLN A 593 1.60 -19.29 -5.04
C GLN A 593 2.30 -19.44 -3.68
N ASN A 594 1.53 -19.57 -2.59
CA ASN A 594 2.04 -19.61 -1.23
C ASN A 594 2.04 -21.02 -0.60
N ILE A 595 1.84 -22.10 -1.39
CA ILE A 595 1.89 -23.47 -0.88
C ILE A 595 3.32 -23.78 -0.39
N PRO A 596 3.50 -24.12 0.90
CA PRO A 596 4.84 -24.26 1.47
C PRO A 596 5.62 -25.41 0.81
N ILE A 597 6.93 -25.20 0.64
CA ILE A 597 7.86 -26.20 0.09
C ILE A 597 9.09 -26.42 1.00
N LYS A 598 9.41 -25.47 1.88
CA LYS A 598 10.64 -25.51 2.68
C LYS A 598 10.59 -26.56 3.80
N THR A 599 9.40 -26.82 4.35
CA THR A 599 9.19 -27.76 5.46
C THR A 599 8.67 -29.11 4.96
N ASP A 600 8.89 -30.18 5.73
CA ASP A 600 8.39 -31.51 5.39
C ASP A 600 6.87 -31.57 5.37
N GLU A 601 6.21 -30.89 6.31
CA GLU A 601 4.76 -30.78 6.37
C GLU A 601 4.21 -30.07 5.11
N GLY A 602 4.86 -28.99 4.68
CA GLY A 602 4.49 -28.28 3.45
C GLY A 602 4.62 -29.17 2.22
N ARG A 603 5.69 -29.96 2.14
CA ARG A 603 5.88 -30.94 1.05
C ARG A 603 4.82 -32.02 1.03
N LYS A 604 4.31 -32.45 2.20
CA LYS A 604 3.22 -33.42 2.28
C LYS A 604 1.93 -32.85 1.68
N ILE A 605 1.61 -31.56 1.91
CA ILE A 605 0.43 -30.90 1.34
C ILE A 605 0.50 -30.90 -0.20
N ARG A 606 1.67 -30.67 -0.78
CA ARG A 606 1.84 -30.70 -2.25
C ARG A 606 1.51 -32.06 -2.88
N LYS A 607 1.61 -33.16 -2.15
CA LYS A 607 1.22 -34.49 -2.63
C LYS A 607 -0.27 -34.65 -2.89
N ALA A 608 -1.09 -33.75 -2.35
CA ALA A 608 -2.52 -33.74 -2.64
C ALA A 608 -2.85 -33.20 -4.06
N PHE A 609 -1.92 -32.50 -4.70
CA PHE A 609 -2.07 -32.04 -6.09
C PHE A 609 -1.65 -33.18 -7.02
N VAL A 610 -2.62 -33.71 -7.76
CA VAL A 610 -2.44 -34.91 -8.56
C VAL A 610 -2.80 -34.68 -10.03
N PRO A 611 -2.25 -35.46 -10.96
CA PRO A 611 -2.65 -35.39 -12.38
C PRO A 611 -4.11 -35.81 -12.57
N ASN A 612 -4.67 -35.50 -13.73
CA ASN A 612 -6.08 -35.78 -14.02
C ASN A 612 -6.42 -37.27 -13.98
N ASP A 613 -5.55 -38.09 -14.55
CA ASP A 613 -5.73 -39.52 -14.69
C ASP A 613 -4.40 -40.24 -14.43
N VAL A 614 -4.48 -41.58 -14.36
CA VAL A 614 -3.30 -42.44 -14.14
C VAL A 614 -2.30 -42.40 -15.30
N ASP A 615 -2.79 -42.06 -16.52
CA ASP A 615 -1.97 -41.93 -17.73
C ASP A 615 -1.41 -40.50 -17.91
N CYS A 616 -1.76 -39.57 -17.01
CA CYS A 616 -1.27 -38.20 -17.01
C CYS A 616 -0.12 -38.02 -16.01
N THR A 617 0.75 -37.05 -16.31
CA THR A 617 1.82 -36.63 -15.38
C THR A 617 1.79 -35.13 -15.22
N LEU A 618 2.21 -34.64 -14.04
CA LEU A 618 2.45 -33.22 -13.80
C LEU A 618 3.81 -32.86 -14.37
N ILE A 619 3.84 -31.80 -15.17
CA ILE A 619 5.07 -31.20 -15.68
C ILE A 619 5.23 -29.86 -15.01
N ASP A 620 6.38 -29.64 -14.37
CA ASP A 620 6.76 -28.37 -13.77
C ASP A 620 7.90 -27.76 -14.58
N GLY A 621 7.70 -26.54 -15.05
CA GLY A 621 8.69 -25.79 -15.82
C GLY A 621 8.88 -24.40 -15.21
N ASP A 622 10.14 -24.05 -14.89
CA ASP A 622 10.50 -22.75 -14.33
C ASP A 622 11.68 -22.15 -15.12
N TYR A 623 11.67 -20.82 -15.20
CA TYR A 623 12.78 -20.10 -15.80
C TYR A 623 14.02 -20.13 -14.88
N SER A 624 15.16 -20.52 -15.42
CA SER A 624 16.41 -20.52 -14.69
C SER A 624 16.91 -19.09 -14.47
N GLN A 625 16.74 -18.58 -13.26
CA GLN A 625 17.30 -17.28 -12.79
C GLN A 625 16.94 -16.09 -13.68
N ILE A 626 15.67 -15.99 -14.08
CA ILE A 626 15.20 -15.02 -15.08
C ILE A 626 15.51 -13.58 -14.68
N GLU A 627 15.34 -13.20 -13.40
CA GLU A 627 15.60 -11.85 -12.94
C GLU A 627 17.08 -11.44 -13.13
N LEU A 628 18.01 -12.36 -12.86
CA LEU A 628 19.45 -12.10 -13.07
C LEU A 628 19.81 -12.06 -14.56
N ARG A 629 19.11 -12.82 -15.41
CA ARG A 629 19.29 -12.75 -16.87
C ARG A 629 18.76 -11.43 -17.43
N VAL A 630 17.62 -10.98 -16.95
CA VAL A 630 17.06 -9.66 -17.28
C VAL A 630 18.00 -8.54 -16.81
N LEU A 631 18.50 -8.62 -15.57
CA LEU A 631 19.49 -7.65 -15.07
C LEU A 631 20.77 -7.63 -15.93
N ALA A 632 21.28 -8.80 -16.31
CA ALA A 632 22.46 -8.90 -17.19
C ALA A 632 22.21 -8.28 -18.58
N HIS A 633 20.98 -8.42 -19.10
CA HIS A 633 20.57 -7.85 -20.37
C HIS A 633 20.47 -6.32 -20.30
N ILE A 634 19.70 -5.80 -19.35
CA ILE A 634 19.42 -4.36 -19.19
C ILE A 634 20.70 -3.60 -18.81
N SER A 635 21.46 -4.07 -17.82
CA SER A 635 22.70 -3.42 -17.38
C SER A 635 23.83 -3.57 -18.41
N ASN A 636 23.70 -4.50 -19.34
CA ASN A 636 24.74 -4.86 -20.30
C ASN A 636 26.08 -5.26 -19.65
N ASP A 637 26.04 -5.82 -18.42
CA ASP A 637 27.25 -6.20 -17.68
C ASP A 637 27.95 -7.39 -18.35
N PRO A 638 29.22 -7.24 -18.78
CA PRO A 638 29.93 -8.27 -19.54
C PRO A 638 30.18 -9.53 -18.72
N LYS A 639 30.45 -9.43 -17.42
CA LYS A 639 30.75 -10.57 -16.55
C LYS A 639 29.50 -11.40 -16.27
N LEU A 640 28.33 -10.75 -16.08
CA LEU A 640 27.05 -11.45 -15.93
C LEU A 640 26.67 -12.15 -17.23
N LYS A 641 26.77 -11.46 -18.37
CA LYS A 641 26.49 -12.05 -19.70
C LYS A 641 27.38 -13.25 -19.97
N GLU A 642 28.70 -13.12 -19.75
CA GLU A 642 29.66 -14.22 -19.92
C GLU A 642 29.29 -15.45 -19.05
N ALA A 643 28.92 -15.22 -17.79
CA ALA A 643 28.50 -16.29 -16.88
C ALA A 643 27.30 -17.07 -17.43
N PHE A 644 26.30 -16.38 -17.98
CA PHE A 644 25.13 -17.01 -18.57
C PHE A 644 25.42 -17.69 -19.91
N TYR A 645 26.26 -17.11 -20.77
CA TYR A 645 26.68 -17.77 -22.03
C TYR A 645 27.47 -19.06 -21.78
N ASN A 646 28.27 -19.10 -20.72
CA ASN A 646 29.05 -20.29 -20.33
C ASN A 646 28.27 -21.29 -19.50
N ASN A 647 26.96 -21.04 -19.21
CA ASN A 647 26.15 -21.83 -18.29
C ASN A 647 26.78 -22.03 -16.91
N ASP A 648 27.53 -21.01 -16.43
CA ASP A 648 28.11 -21.00 -15.09
C ASP A 648 27.01 -20.95 -14.01
N ASP A 649 27.23 -21.59 -12.86
CA ASP A 649 26.42 -21.34 -11.68
C ASP A 649 26.71 -19.93 -11.16
N ILE A 650 25.78 -18.98 -11.47
CA ILE A 650 25.96 -17.56 -11.14
C ILE A 650 26.11 -17.35 -9.63
N HIS A 651 25.44 -18.17 -8.79
CA HIS A 651 25.53 -18.03 -7.35
C HIS A 651 26.90 -18.52 -6.84
N GLN A 652 27.47 -19.54 -7.47
CA GLN A 652 28.83 -20.01 -7.15
C GLN A 652 29.88 -19.00 -7.65
N LYS A 653 29.67 -18.42 -8.85
CA LYS A 653 30.54 -17.37 -9.39
C LYS A 653 30.52 -16.12 -8.50
N THR A 654 29.34 -15.63 -8.16
CA THR A 654 29.19 -14.51 -7.23
C THR A 654 29.80 -14.80 -5.85
N ALA A 655 29.63 -16.02 -5.33
CA ALA A 655 30.26 -16.42 -4.06
C ALA A 655 31.80 -16.34 -4.15
N SER A 656 32.39 -16.88 -5.22
CA SER A 656 33.83 -16.80 -5.46
C SER A 656 34.33 -15.33 -5.47
N GLU A 657 33.57 -14.44 -6.09
CA GLU A 657 33.95 -13.03 -6.24
C GLU A 657 33.69 -12.22 -4.94
N VAL A 658 32.55 -12.37 -4.31
CA VAL A 658 32.18 -11.66 -3.07
C VAL A 658 33.05 -12.07 -1.89
N PHE A 659 33.33 -13.37 -1.75
CA PHE A 659 34.16 -13.90 -0.66
C PHE A 659 35.64 -13.97 -1.03
N LYS A 660 36.02 -13.63 -2.28
CA LYS A 660 37.39 -13.63 -2.78
C LYS A 660 38.09 -15.00 -2.62
N VAL A 661 37.37 -16.08 -2.91
CA VAL A 661 37.85 -17.46 -2.86
C VAL A 661 37.75 -18.14 -4.23
N PRO A 662 38.65 -19.08 -4.57
CA PRO A 662 38.53 -19.84 -5.82
C PRO A 662 37.20 -20.59 -5.92
N LYS A 663 36.65 -20.76 -7.14
CA LYS A 663 35.36 -21.47 -7.37
C LYS A 663 35.29 -22.83 -6.69
N GLY A 664 36.41 -23.59 -6.64
CA GLY A 664 36.47 -24.91 -6.01
C GLY A 664 36.42 -24.91 -4.47
N GLU A 665 36.64 -23.77 -3.84
CA GLU A 665 36.61 -23.57 -2.38
C GLU A 665 35.30 -22.97 -1.88
N VAL A 666 34.36 -22.65 -2.79
CA VAL A 666 33.06 -22.13 -2.42
C VAL A 666 32.25 -23.19 -1.67
N THR A 667 31.98 -22.90 -0.40
CA THR A 667 31.14 -23.77 0.43
C THR A 667 29.65 -23.62 0.10
N PRO A 668 28.80 -24.63 0.44
CA PRO A 668 27.35 -24.49 0.28
C PRO A 668 26.77 -23.26 1.01
N LEU A 669 27.33 -22.90 2.16
CA LEU A 669 26.93 -21.70 2.91
C LEU A 669 27.28 -20.41 2.16
N MET A 670 28.48 -20.31 1.61
CA MET A 670 28.89 -19.16 0.79
C MET A 670 27.99 -19.01 -0.44
N ARG A 671 27.69 -20.11 -1.14
CA ARG A 671 26.79 -20.11 -2.28
C ARG A 671 25.36 -19.65 -1.88
N SER A 672 24.85 -20.11 -0.74
CA SER A 672 23.55 -19.68 -0.22
C SER A 672 23.51 -18.19 0.14
N ARG A 673 24.57 -17.67 0.75
CA ARG A 673 24.72 -16.24 1.06
C ARG A 673 24.81 -15.41 -0.23
N ALA A 674 25.60 -15.83 -1.21
CA ALA A 674 25.70 -15.16 -2.51
C ALA A 674 24.35 -15.17 -3.26
N LYS A 675 23.56 -16.23 -3.12
CA LYS A 675 22.19 -16.27 -3.65
C LYS A 675 21.33 -15.15 -3.02
N ALA A 676 21.40 -14.94 -1.72
CA ALA A 676 20.67 -13.86 -1.05
C ALA A 676 21.19 -12.47 -1.45
N VAL A 677 22.50 -12.32 -1.67
CA VAL A 677 23.08 -11.07 -2.20
C VAL A 677 22.59 -10.79 -3.61
N ASN A 678 22.64 -11.77 -4.52
CA ASN A 678 22.19 -11.64 -5.90
C ASN A 678 20.72 -11.16 -5.98
N PHE A 679 19.82 -11.85 -5.27
CA PHE A 679 18.40 -11.46 -5.24
C PHE A 679 18.18 -10.16 -4.48
N GLY A 680 18.89 -9.98 -3.36
CA GLY A 680 18.79 -8.76 -2.57
C GLY A 680 19.12 -7.51 -3.39
N ILE A 681 20.16 -7.55 -4.20
CA ILE A 681 20.56 -6.42 -5.05
C ILE A 681 19.53 -6.12 -6.12
N VAL A 682 18.98 -7.15 -6.80
CA VAL A 682 17.90 -6.97 -7.78
C VAL A 682 16.70 -6.26 -7.16
N TYR A 683 16.39 -6.57 -5.89
CA TYR A 683 15.27 -5.95 -5.16
C TYR A 683 15.65 -4.72 -4.33
N GLY A 684 16.84 -4.17 -4.49
CA GLY A 684 17.27 -2.96 -3.80
C GLY A 684 17.44 -3.12 -2.28
N ILE A 685 17.91 -4.29 -1.81
CA ILE A 685 18.09 -4.56 -0.39
C ILE A 685 19.13 -3.63 0.24
N SER A 686 18.81 -3.10 1.44
CA SER A 686 19.79 -2.34 2.23
C SER A 686 20.74 -3.27 2.99
N ASP A 687 21.87 -2.71 3.44
CA ASP A 687 22.82 -3.39 4.33
C ASP A 687 22.14 -3.92 5.61
N TYR A 688 21.15 -3.19 6.13
CA TYR A 688 20.35 -3.62 7.26
C TYR A 688 19.45 -4.83 6.91
N GLY A 689 18.75 -4.78 5.77
CA GLY A 689 17.93 -5.90 5.30
C GLY A 689 18.74 -7.16 5.11
N LEU A 690 19.86 -7.07 4.38
CA LEU A 690 20.75 -8.21 4.12
C LEU A 690 21.38 -8.77 5.41
N SER A 691 21.73 -7.91 6.37
CA SER A 691 22.28 -8.35 7.65
C SER A 691 21.29 -9.20 8.46
N ARG A 692 20.00 -8.86 8.40
CA ARG A 692 18.93 -9.65 9.02
C ARG A 692 18.70 -10.98 8.32
N ASP A 693 18.63 -10.97 7.00
CA ASP A 693 18.34 -12.15 6.21
C ASP A 693 19.44 -13.22 6.34
N LEU A 694 20.69 -12.79 6.44
CA LEU A 694 21.85 -13.67 6.57
C LEU A 694 22.30 -13.90 8.02
N ASN A 695 21.68 -13.23 9.00
CA ASN A 695 22.09 -13.23 10.41
C ASN A 695 23.59 -12.90 10.60
N ILE A 696 24.06 -11.81 9.94
CA ILE A 696 25.43 -11.31 9.99
C ILE A 696 25.44 -9.87 10.48
N SER A 697 26.64 -9.32 10.75
CA SER A 697 26.77 -7.91 11.09
C SER A 697 26.41 -7.01 9.92
N ARG A 698 25.88 -5.81 10.20
CA ARG A 698 25.58 -4.81 9.17
C ARG A 698 26.81 -4.39 8.37
N LYS A 699 27.99 -4.36 9.02
CA LYS A 699 29.27 -4.08 8.36
C LYS A 699 29.60 -5.15 7.33
N GLU A 700 29.44 -6.42 7.69
CA GLU A 700 29.68 -7.57 6.80
C GLU A 700 28.69 -7.59 5.63
N ALA A 701 27.41 -7.29 5.89
CA ALA A 701 26.40 -7.18 4.83
C ALA A 701 26.74 -6.06 3.84
N LYS A 702 27.20 -4.92 4.33
CA LYS A 702 27.66 -3.82 3.47
C LYS A 702 28.86 -4.23 2.61
N GLU A 703 29.81 -4.92 3.21
CA GLU A 703 31.00 -5.41 2.49
C GLU A 703 30.64 -6.39 1.35
N TYR A 704 29.60 -7.23 1.55
CA TYR A 704 29.09 -8.10 0.49
C TYR A 704 28.45 -7.32 -0.66
N ILE A 705 27.64 -6.31 -0.35
CA ILE A 705 27.01 -5.44 -1.36
C ILE A 705 28.09 -4.67 -2.14
N ASP A 706 29.05 -4.06 -1.44
CA ASP A 706 30.12 -3.27 -2.05
C ASP A 706 30.98 -4.16 -2.99
N ASN A 707 31.42 -5.34 -2.53
CA ASN A 707 32.17 -6.30 -3.34
C ASN A 707 31.38 -6.75 -4.59
N TYR A 708 30.08 -6.96 -4.46
CA TYR A 708 29.23 -7.31 -5.61
C TYR A 708 29.20 -6.19 -6.65
N LEU A 709 28.95 -4.96 -6.23
CA LEU A 709 28.87 -3.80 -7.12
C LEU A 709 30.23 -3.40 -7.71
N GLU A 710 31.34 -3.67 -7.01
CA GLU A 710 32.70 -3.53 -7.57
C GLU A 710 32.95 -4.55 -8.68
N ASN A 711 32.46 -5.76 -8.54
CA ASN A 711 32.62 -6.81 -9.55
C ASN A 711 31.72 -6.62 -10.77
N TYR A 712 30.49 -6.14 -10.56
CA TYR A 712 29.50 -5.93 -11.61
C TYR A 712 29.25 -4.43 -11.84
N GLN A 713 30.27 -3.73 -12.36
CA GLN A 713 30.26 -2.27 -12.49
C GLN A 713 29.14 -1.73 -13.34
N LYS A 714 28.74 -2.45 -14.40
CA LYS A 714 27.61 -2.02 -15.25
C LYS A 714 26.25 -2.17 -14.54
N VAL A 715 26.12 -3.10 -13.62
CA VAL A 715 24.95 -3.17 -12.75
C VAL A 715 24.91 -1.96 -11.82
N LYS A 716 26.04 -1.57 -11.25
CA LYS A 716 26.12 -0.36 -10.41
C LYS A 716 25.74 0.90 -11.19
N GLU A 717 26.34 1.11 -12.36
CA GLU A 717 26.01 2.24 -13.24
C GLU A 717 24.51 2.27 -13.59
N TYR A 718 23.93 1.11 -13.92
CA TYR A 718 22.51 1.00 -14.23
C TYR A 718 21.65 1.41 -13.03
N MET A 719 21.96 0.92 -11.82
CA MET A 719 21.20 1.26 -10.61
C MET A 719 21.32 2.75 -10.24
N GLU A 720 22.46 3.38 -10.50
CA GLU A 720 22.65 4.80 -10.28
C GLU A 720 21.89 5.64 -11.32
N ASN A 721 21.93 5.25 -12.59
CA ASN A 721 21.27 5.97 -13.69
C ASN A 721 19.76 5.87 -13.62
N ILE A 722 19.18 4.70 -13.35
CA ILE A 722 17.71 4.49 -13.28
C ILE A 722 17.04 5.39 -12.21
N VAL A 723 17.77 5.74 -11.16
CA VAL A 723 17.29 6.67 -10.12
C VAL A 723 17.28 8.12 -10.62
N VAL A 724 18.14 8.45 -11.57
CA VAL A 724 18.21 9.79 -12.18
C VAL A 724 17.16 9.92 -13.28
N ASP A 725 16.91 8.83 -14.02
CA ASP A 725 15.97 8.79 -15.14
C ASP A 725 14.50 8.75 -14.65
N ALA A 726 14.24 8.23 -13.42
CA ALA A 726 12.93 8.18 -12.78
C ALA A 726 12.58 9.50 -12.09
#